data_58c9ad6802d1a678483896454063845b
#
_entry.id   58c9ad6802d1a678483896454063845b
#
_cell.length_a   1.000
_cell.length_b   1.000
_cell.length_c   1.000
_cell.angle_alpha   90.00
_cell.angle_beta   90.00
_cell.angle_gamma   90.00
#
_symmetry.space_group_name_H-M   'P 1'
#
loop_
_entity.id
_entity.type
_entity.pdbx_description
1 polymer ?
#
loop_
_entity_poly.entity_id
_entity_poly.type
_entity_poly.pdbx_seq_one_letter_code
_entity_poly.pdbx_strand_id
1 'polypeptide(L)'
;MNKKSAQEQSSRLIMASCYPDSALQDMDYIQILRLISHNAVGIQAKSNIEKRGILADVNEIKKMHDELEQFIFLQRLDPLNLIPYEDLSTILRNLAIEGYILDVDSILAVRDVMQNAIVVRDAIVKTPFELTFALRGQLQYLENLQMLLSRIIRTFAPDNSVRDDASPELAQIRKKIKSRESEIYKSFKKIIATLRPKGILAEGEESIRNGRLVLRVLAEHRRTLEGIIHDESEAGRTVFIEPRELVEINNDIFELQREERKEIQKILRPLCQSMRPHTEEIITAEKLLIHWDELRAKSILMEQLEATRPMLNNEHKIQLRNARHPLLFLKLAEQKRKPIPCSFYLKDKNRIMLISGPNAGGKSITLKTFGLLQLMCQSGLFVTTDKGSEWHVFSKIMVDIGDHQSMDDELSTYSARLYNMRLFLENADDNSVIFADEFGSGTEPQLGAAIAEAVLDAFNRRRVFGMINTHYSSLKAFAHKNDGLVNAAMIFDEKNLQPTFQLSVGRPGSSYALEIAEKIKLPPDIIAYARKKAGDQTVSFEQLLSTLDKEVSRLQSEVEQYRNKQKDLDKLIQNYTQANKQYEYKKLKLRLEQKQFEIHQKSGKQKELEKYIKELRLIQSTEAAEKEAARKRKELEAEADSFVQMNHQLHSMTMGEHNPPRDIRPGDTVKMIFSGMTGKVIKSEKGKLYVQTDNMTFNMKPEELLRMDNLVETRSTPSVNNVLERQGAAFSPVLDIRGMRLHEAEEKIDLYMDKALLANVSRVHIVHGIGNGILKRHLAQMLRKLSFVSRFYHPEDDGGQGTTVIEFK
;
A
#
# COMPACT_ATOMS: atom_id res chain seq x y z
N MET A 1 26.89 3.26 43.49
CA MET A 1 27.47 2.31 42.52
C MET A 1 26.48 1.16 42.36
N ASN A 2 26.21 0.69 41.16
CA ASN A 2 25.30 -0.42 40.75
C ASN A 2 23.80 -0.08 40.42
N LYS A 3 23.55 0.97 39.67
CA LYS A 3 22.31 1.10 38.88
C LYS A 3 22.56 1.58 37.41
N LYS A 4 23.79 1.89 37.03
CA LYS A 4 24.17 2.31 35.65
C LYS A 4 24.62 1.18 34.72
N SER A 5 24.88 -0.03 35.23
CA SER A 5 25.38 -1.17 34.44
C SER A 5 24.30 -2.10 33.88
N ALA A 6 23.02 -1.85 34.19
CA ALA A 6 21.91 -2.68 33.71
C ALA A 6 21.14 -2.07 32.52
N GLN A 7 21.46 -0.86 32.09
CA GLN A 7 20.82 -0.18 30.95
C GLN A 7 21.67 -0.09 29.68
N GLU A 8 22.91 -0.58 29.72
CA GLU A 8 23.82 -0.62 28.54
C GLU A 8 23.98 -2.02 27.91
N GLN A 9 23.11 -2.97 28.22
CA GLN A 9 22.88 -4.09 27.30
C GLN A 9 21.93 -3.62 26.20
N SER A 10 22.39 -2.71 25.32
CA SER A 10 21.86 -2.60 23.98
C SER A 10 21.93 -4.00 23.37
N SER A 11 20.80 -4.64 23.12
CA SER A 11 20.68 -5.88 22.40
C SER A 11 21.49 -5.73 21.10
N ARG A 12 22.70 -6.33 21.06
CA ARG A 12 23.45 -6.39 19.80
C ARG A 12 22.56 -7.12 18.82
N LEU A 13 22.10 -6.43 17.78
CA LEU A 13 21.34 -7.00 16.69
C LEU A 13 22.12 -8.21 16.16
N ILE A 14 21.49 -9.39 16.19
CA ILE A 14 22.10 -10.60 15.63
C ILE A 14 21.99 -10.50 14.12
N MET A 15 23.14 -10.31 13.46
CA MET A 15 23.23 -10.19 12.01
C MET A 15 23.42 -11.55 11.38
N ALA A 16 22.79 -11.77 10.23
CA ALA A 16 23.10 -12.91 9.39
C ALA A 16 24.44 -12.69 8.67
N SER A 17 25.22 -13.76 8.55
CA SER A 17 26.47 -13.74 7.79
C SER A 17 26.19 -14.07 6.32
N CYS A 18 26.64 -13.22 5.42
CA CYS A 18 26.53 -13.44 3.98
C CYS A 18 27.89 -13.82 3.39
N TYR A 19 27.94 -14.81 2.54
CA TYR A 19 29.17 -15.34 1.94
C TYR A 19 29.00 -15.49 0.42
N PRO A 20 29.96 -15.02 -0.40
CA PRO A 20 31.09 -14.14 -0.08
C PRO A 20 30.62 -12.70 0.24
N ASP A 21 31.53 -11.78 0.46
CA ASP A 21 31.20 -10.37 0.73
C ASP A 21 30.40 -9.72 -0.39
N SER A 22 30.56 -10.17 -1.64
CA SER A 22 29.79 -9.73 -2.80
C SER A 22 28.33 -10.24 -2.84
N ALA A 23 27.95 -11.17 -1.96
CA ALA A 23 26.64 -11.86 -1.98
C ALA A 23 25.42 -10.90 -2.10
N LEU A 24 25.47 -9.77 -1.40
CA LEU A 24 24.38 -8.77 -1.46
C LEU A 24 24.28 -8.07 -2.83
N GLN A 25 25.42 -7.88 -3.48
CA GLN A 25 25.50 -7.29 -4.82
C GLN A 25 25.07 -8.31 -5.88
N ASP A 26 25.55 -9.55 -5.79
CA ASP A 26 25.23 -10.64 -6.72
C ASP A 26 23.75 -10.99 -6.73
N MET A 27 23.06 -10.79 -5.59
CA MET A 27 21.62 -10.94 -5.42
C MET A 27 20.81 -9.69 -5.78
N ASP A 28 21.41 -8.64 -6.32
CA ASP A 28 20.78 -7.36 -6.65
C ASP A 28 20.15 -6.62 -5.45
N TYR A 29 20.47 -7.02 -4.20
CA TYR A 29 19.89 -6.42 -2.99
C TYR A 29 20.28 -4.94 -2.83
N ILE A 30 21.53 -4.59 -3.19
CA ILE A 30 22.01 -3.20 -3.17
C ILE A 30 21.14 -2.30 -4.08
N GLN A 31 20.60 -2.83 -5.18
CA GLN A 31 19.70 -2.07 -6.06
C GLN A 31 18.37 -1.77 -5.37
N ILE A 32 17.83 -2.72 -4.59
CA ILE A 32 16.62 -2.48 -3.78
C ILE A 32 16.87 -1.38 -2.75
N LEU A 33 18.02 -1.42 -2.04
CA LEU A 33 18.38 -0.38 -1.08
C LEU A 33 18.49 0.99 -1.74
N ARG A 34 19.10 1.09 -2.93
CA ARG A 34 19.17 2.33 -3.71
C ARG A 34 17.80 2.86 -4.11
N LEU A 35 16.88 2.00 -4.54
CA LEU A 35 15.51 2.40 -4.86
C LEU A 35 14.77 2.93 -3.62
N ILE A 36 14.97 2.33 -2.44
CA ILE A 36 14.41 2.83 -1.20
C ILE A 36 15.07 4.16 -0.82
N SER A 37 16.40 4.24 -0.87
CA SER A 37 17.17 5.45 -0.54
C SER A 37 16.76 6.65 -1.40
N HIS A 38 16.42 6.42 -2.67
CA HIS A 38 15.91 7.48 -3.56
C HIS A 38 14.60 8.12 -3.04
N ASN A 39 13.75 7.36 -2.37
CA ASN A 39 12.49 7.83 -1.80
C ASN A 39 12.67 8.56 -0.45
N ALA A 40 13.80 8.41 0.22
CA ALA A 40 14.08 9.09 1.47
C ALA A 40 14.48 10.57 1.21
N VAL A 41 14.12 11.45 2.14
CA VAL A 41 14.37 12.89 2.05
C VAL A 41 15.69 13.26 2.72
N GLY A 42 15.89 12.79 3.97
CA GLY A 42 17.07 13.13 4.77
C GLY A 42 18.34 12.35 4.36
N ILE A 43 19.49 13.01 4.39
CA ILE A 43 20.79 12.41 4.05
C ILE A 43 21.12 11.24 4.98
N GLN A 44 20.86 11.40 6.27
CA GLN A 44 21.14 10.34 7.26
C GLN A 44 20.23 9.13 7.07
N ALA A 45 18.94 9.33 6.75
CA ALA A 45 18.01 8.26 6.41
C ALA A 45 18.49 7.48 5.17
N LYS A 46 18.94 8.17 4.12
CA LYS A 46 19.54 7.55 2.94
C LYS A 46 20.75 6.69 3.30
N SER A 47 21.70 7.24 4.06
CA SER A 47 22.88 6.52 4.51
C SER A 47 22.55 5.28 5.36
N ASN A 48 21.56 5.37 6.25
CA ASN A 48 21.12 4.26 7.08
C ASN A 48 20.48 3.14 6.24
N ILE A 49 19.68 3.50 5.24
CA ILE A 49 19.07 2.54 4.31
C ILE A 49 20.15 1.80 3.53
N GLU A 50 21.13 2.51 2.96
CA GLU A 50 22.18 1.93 2.12
C GLU A 50 23.13 1.00 2.91
N LYS A 51 23.34 1.27 4.18
CA LYS A 51 24.18 0.46 5.09
C LYS A 51 23.42 -0.66 5.78
N ARG A 52 22.14 -0.88 5.46
CA ARG A 52 21.31 -1.83 6.16
C ARG A 52 21.76 -3.26 5.92
N GLY A 53 22.11 -3.95 6.99
CA GLY A 53 22.50 -5.36 6.99
C GLY A 53 21.29 -6.30 7.09
N ILE A 54 21.57 -7.58 7.04
CA ILE A 54 20.58 -8.66 7.11
C ILE A 54 20.53 -9.19 8.54
N LEU A 55 19.33 -9.32 9.10
CA LEU A 55 19.10 -9.76 10.47
C LEU A 55 18.88 -11.28 10.55
N ALA A 56 19.27 -11.87 11.69
CA ALA A 56 19.00 -13.26 12.04
C ALA A 56 18.08 -13.40 13.27
N ASP A 57 17.61 -12.30 13.85
CA ASP A 57 16.65 -12.32 14.97
C ASP A 57 15.21 -12.20 14.46
N VAL A 58 14.43 -13.25 14.66
CA VAL A 58 13.02 -13.35 14.25
C VAL A 58 12.16 -12.26 14.91
N ASN A 59 12.44 -11.92 16.18
CA ASN A 59 11.63 -10.97 16.93
C ASN A 59 11.84 -9.54 16.42
N GLU A 60 13.11 -9.18 16.19
CA GLU A 60 13.44 -7.88 15.62
C GLU A 60 12.91 -7.73 14.19
N ILE A 61 12.99 -8.77 13.37
CA ILE A 61 12.40 -8.75 12.02
C ILE A 61 10.88 -8.58 12.10
N LYS A 62 10.18 -9.30 13.01
CA LYS A 62 8.72 -9.14 13.21
C LYS A 62 8.36 -7.72 13.61
N LYS A 63 9.11 -7.14 14.55
CA LYS A 63 8.91 -5.75 14.99
C LYS A 63 9.04 -4.78 13.81
N MET A 64 10.06 -4.94 12.98
CA MET A 64 10.24 -4.10 11.79
C MET A 64 9.11 -4.28 10.76
N HIS A 65 8.61 -5.51 10.59
CA HIS A 65 7.44 -5.75 9.75
C HIS A 65 6.17 -5.10 10.34
N ASP A 66 5.99 -5.12 11.67
CA ASP A 66 4.86 -4.45 12.34
C ASP A 66 4.92 -2.93 12.12
N GLU A 67 6.09 -2.32 12.32
CA GLU A 67 6.30 -0.88 12.08
C GLU A 67 6.04 -0.50 10.62
N LEU A 68 6.57 -1.29 9.68
CA LEU A 68 6.37 -1.04 8.25
C LEU A 68 4.91 -1.21 7.82
N GLU A 69 4.20 -2.23 8.32
CA GLU A 69 2.79 -2.46 8.03
C GLU A 69 1.93 -1.28 8.49
N GLN A 70 2.18 -0.83 9.73
CA GLN A 70 1.46 0.30 10.30
C GLN A 70 1.77 1.59 9.56
N PHE A 71 3.02 1.77 9.12
CA PHE A 71 3.40 2.95 8.35
C PHE A 71 2.81 2.95 6.94
N ILE A 72 2.74 1.80 6.26
CA ILE A 72 2.04 1.65 4.98
C ILE A 72 0.56 2.02 5.14
N PHE A 73 -0.07 1.56 6.21
CA PHE A 73 -1.46 1.91 6.50
C PHE A 73 -1.63 3.43 6.72
N LEU A 74 -0.76 4.04 7.51
CA LEU A 74 -0.74 5.49 7.75
C LEU A 74 -0.58 6.27 6.44
N GLN A 75 0.36 5.87 5.59
CA GLN A 75 0.66 6.51 4.31
C GLN A 75 -0.52 6.43 3.32
N ARG A 76 -1.33 5.36 3.38
CA ARG A 76 -2.54 5.23 2.57
C ARG A 76 -3.68 6.12 3.02
N LEU A 77 -3.79 6.38 4.33
CA LEU A 77 -4.83 7.26 4.88
C LEU A 77 -4.52 8.73 4.61
N ASP A 78 -3.28 9.14 4.85
CA ASP A 78 -2.82 10.52 4.70
C ASP A 78 -1.37 10.51 4.22
N PRO A 79 -1.12 10.69 2.91
CA PRO A 79 0.23 10.67 2.36
C PRO A 79 1.11 11.75 3.00
N LEU A 80 2.15 11.31 3.70
CA LEU A 80 3.09 12.17 4.41
C LEU A 80 4.11 12.78 3.45
N ASN A 81 4.02 14.09 3.25
CA ASN A 81 4.99 14.85 2.47
C ASN A 81 5.97 15.54 3.42
N LEU A 82 7.18 15.00 3.52
CA LEU A 82 8.26 15.58 4.30
C LEU A 82 8.97 16.67 3.50
N ILE A 83 9.26 17.81 4.13
CA ILE A 83 10.15 18.82 3.55
C ILE A 83 11.61 18.39 3.72
N PRO A 84 12.52 18.79 2.80
CA PRO A 84 13.96 18.52 2.95
C PRO A 84 14.47 18.97 4.31
N TYR A 85 15.31 18.15 4.94
CA TYR A 85 15.90 18.44 6.23
C TYR A 85 17.37 18.00 6.29
N GLU A 86 18.14 18.64 7.16
CA GLU A 86 19.58 18.43 7.33
C GLU A 86 19.89 17.75 8.66
N ASP A 87 21.15 17.26 8.78
CA ASP A 87 21.69 16.70 10.02
C ASP A 87 21.94 17.84 11.03
N LEU A 88 21.34 17.76 12.18
CA LEU A 88 21.45 18.74 13.26
C LEU A 88 22.62 18.51 14.20
N SER A 89 23.40 17.44 14.04
CA SER A 89 24.45 17.05 15.00
C SER A 89 25.48 18.14 15.32
N THR A 90 25.91 18.90 14.32
CA THR A 90 26.83 20.04 14.48
C THR A 90 26.11 21.26 15.05
N ILE A 91 24.90 21.54 14.57
CA ILE A 91 24.06 22.66 15.01
C ILE A 91 23.75 22.56 16.51
N LEU A 92 23.31 21.37 16.96
CA LEU A 92 22.93 21.12 18.34
C LEU A 92 24.15 21.13 19.28
N ARG A 93 25.31 20.68 18.81
CA ARG A 93 26.56 20.80 19.53
C ARG A 93 26.93 22.26 19.77
N ASN A 94 26.77 23.12 18.77
CA ASN A 94 27.01 24.55 18.88
C ASN A 94 25.97 25.25 19.79
N LEU A 95 24.70 24.84 19.67
CA LEU A 95 23.61 25.34 20.52
C LEU A 95 23.86 25.08 22.02
N ALA A 96 24.48 23.93 22.34
CA ALA A 96 24.80 23.56 23.70
C ALA A 96 25.85 24.52 24.38
N ILE A 97 26.66 25.22 23.56
CA ILE A 97 27.64 26.19 24.05
C ILE A 97 26.91 27.43 24.60
N GLU A 98 27.13 27.77 25.87
CA GLU A 98 26.50 28.92 26.49
C GLU A 98 26.90 30.23 25.78
N GLY A 99 25.92 31.04 25.44
CA GLY A 99 26.15 32.31 24.74
C GLY A 99 26.26 32.21 23.22
N TYR A 100 26.43 31.01 22.66
CA TYR A 100 26.49 30.84 21.20
C TYR A 100 25.10 31.15 20.59
N ILE A 101 25.12 31.86 19.47
CA ILE A 101 23.90 32.23 18.73
C ILE A 101 23.99 31.53 17.36
N LEU A 102 23.01 30.68 17.06
CA LEU A 102 22.87 30.07 15.76
C LEU A 102 22.51 31.14 14.72
N ASP A 103 22.97 30.92 13.49
CA ASP A 103 22.56 31.72 12.34
C ASP A 103 21.15 31.37 11.90
N VAL A 104 20.63 32.11 10.93
CA VAL A 104 19.28 31.91 10.38
C VAL A 104 19.12 30.52 9.83
N ASP A 105 20.06 30.05 8.99
CA ASP A 105 19.97 28.78 8.29
C ASP A 105 19.97 27.60 9.28
N SER A 106 20.80 27.64 10.31
CA SER A 106 20.82 26.64 11.40
C SER A 106 19.50 26.57 12.16
N ILE A 107 18.86 27.70 12.46
CA ILE A 107 17.55 27.71 13.14
C ILE A 107 16.45 27.18 12.22
N LEU A 108 16.51 27.50 10.93
CA LEU A 108 15.57 26.98 9.94
C LEU A 108 15.73 25.46 9.78
N ALA A 109 16.95 24.93 9.79
CA ALA A 109 17.19 23.49 9.77
C ALA A 109 16.54 22.80 10.99
N VAL A 110 16.66 23.38 12.19
CA VAL A 110 15.98 22.87 13.40
C VAL A 110 14.45 22.96 13.25
N ARG A 111 13.93 24.06 12.70
CA ARG A 111 12.50 24.23 12.40
C ARG A 111 12.00 23.10 11.51
N ASP A 112 12.71 22.81 10.43
CA ASP A 112 12.27 21.85 9.40
C ASP A 112 12.24 20.42 9.97
N VAL A 113 13.22 20.04 10.78
CA VAL A 113 13.21 18.75 11.51
C VAL A 113 12.03 18.68 12.47
N MET A 114 11.83 19.72 13.31
CA MET A 114 10.72 19.75 14.26
C MET A 114 9.36 19.72 13.55
N GLN A 115 9.20 20.47 12.47
CA GLN A 115 7.96 20.53 11.70
C GLN A 115 7.62 19.17 11.11
N ASN A 116 8.57 18.51 10.45
CA ASN A 116 8.38 17.17 9.93
C ASN A 116 8.02 16.16 11.03
N ALA A 117 8.76 16.17 12.15
CA ALA A 117 8.52 15.26 13.27
C ALA A 117 7.11 15.44 13.86
N ILE A 118 6.65 16.69 13.99
CA ILE A 118 5.31 17.01 14.51
C ILE A 118 4.23 16.58 13.52
N VAL A 119 4.42 16.78 12.21
CA VAL A 119 3.47 16.35 11.18
C VAL A 119 3.27 14.83 11.24
N VAL A 120 4.36 14.06 11.31
CA VAL A 120 4.28 12.58 11.41
C VAL A 120 3.65 12.16 12.73
N ARG A 121 4.06 12.77 13.87
CA ARG A 121 3.43 12.52 15.18
C ARG A 121 1.92 12.73 15.13
N ASP A 122 1.47 13.84 14.59
CA ASP A 122 0.06 14.21 14.56
C ASP A 122 -0.75 13.21 13.68
N ALA A 123 -0.18 12.74 12.58
CA ALA A 123 -0.78 11.70 11.76
C ALA A 123 -0.90 10.36 12.54
N ILE A 124 0.15 9.97 13.29
CA ILE A 124 0.12 8.76 14.12
C ILE A 124 -0.92 8.89 15.25
N VAL A 125 -1.00 10.04 15.91
CA VAL A 125 -1.94 10.27 17.02
C VAL A 125 -3.38 10.33 16.57
N LYS A 126 -3.68 10.90 15.40
CA LYS A 126 -5.03 10.93 14.79
C LYS A 126 -5.53 9.56 14.39
N THR A 127 -4.63 8.62 14.10
CA THR A 127 -4.98 7.25 13.69
C THR A 127 -5.28 6.40 14.94
N PRO A 128 -6.27 5.47 14.91
CA PRO A 128 -6.58 4.59 16.03
C PRO A 128 -5.36 3.85 16.58
N PHE A 129 -5.33 3.65 17.91
CA PHE A 129 -4.18 3.06 18.61
C PHE A 129 -3.82 1.67 18.09
N GLU A 130 -4.81 0.83 17.83
CA GLU A 130 -4.65 -0.55 17.35
C GLU A 130 -3.90 -0.63 16.01
N LEU A 131 -3.96 0.44 15.21
CA LEU A 131 -3.37 0.53 13.88
C LEU A 131 -1.99 1.22 13.86
N THR A 132 -1.53 1.73 15.00
CA THR A 132 -0.27 2.51 15.07
C THR A 132 0.53 2.24 16.35
N PHE A 133 0.22 1.19 17.10
CA PHE A 133 0.83 0.94 18.42
C PHE A 133 2.36 0.82 18.36
N ALA A 134 2.92 0.19 17.32
CA ALA A 134 4.35 0.04 17.15
C ALA A 134 5.08 1.36 16.85
N LEU A 135 4.38 2.33 16.26
CA LEU A 135 4.92 3.65 15.91
C LEU A 135 4.85 4.66 17.07
N ARG A 136 4.10 4.36 18.14
CA ARG A 136 3.83 5.31 19.23
C ARG A 136 4.94 5.43 20.27
N GLY A 137 5.99 4.64 20.14
CA GLY A 137 7.15 4.76 21.04
C GLY A 137 7.74 6.16 21.01
N GLN A 138 7.99 6.71 22.21
CA GLN A 138 8.69 8.01 22.39
C GLN A 138 7.95 9.27 21.89
N LEU A 139 6.70 9.20 21.42
CA LEU A 139 5.93 10.39 20.98
C LEU A 139 5.79 11.46 22.05
N GLN A 140 5.77 11.08 23.33
CA GLN A 140 5.68 11.99 24.47
C GLN A 140 6.79 13.05 24.50
N TYR A 141 7.97 12.75 23.96
CA TYR A 141 9.09 13.70 23.90
C TYR A 141 8.88 14.82 22.88
N LEU A 142 7.88 14.70 21.99
CA LEU A 142 7.58 15.70 20.98
C LEU A 142 6.49 16.71 21.40
N GLU A 143 5.84 16.50 22.56
CA GLU A 143 4.72 17.36 22.99
C GLU A 143 5.16 18.80 23.28
N ASN A 144 6.30 18.96 23.94
CA ASN A 144 6.83 20.27 24.31
C ASN A 144 7.37 21.08 23.13
N LEU A 145 7.74 20.38 22.02
CA LEU A 145 8.33 21.02 20.85
C LEU A 145 7.35 21.88 20.04
N GLN A 146 6.04 21.67 20.20
CA GLN A 146 5.03 22.42 19.45
C GLN A 146 5.00 23.91 19.79
N MET A 147 5.18 24.26 21.08
CA MET A 147 5.28 25.67 21.51
C MET A 147 6.57 26.31 20.96
N LEU A 148 7.68 25.59 21.04
CA LEU A 148 8.97 26.04 20.51
C LEU A 148 8.90 26.27 18.99
N LEU A 149 8.35 25.30 18.24
CA LEU A 149 8.14 25.42 16.79
C LEU A 149 7.27 26.64 16.44
N SER A 150 6.18 26.86 17.17
CA SER A 150 5.30 28.02 16.96
C SER A 150 6.04 29.34 17.15
N ARG A 151 6.97 29.41 18.10
CA ARG A 151 7.82 30.58 18.35
C ARG A 151 8.81 30.81 17.21
N ILE A 152 9.44 29.74 16.71
CA ILE A 152 10.35 29.83 15.55
C ILE A 152 9.58 30.34 14.33
N ILE A 153 8.44 29.70 13.99
CA ILE A 153 7.62 30.06 12.82
C ILE A 153 7.17 31.54 12.86
N ARG A 154 6.85 32.07 14.05
CA ARG A 154 6.47 33.49 14.20
C ARG A 154 7.64 34.45 13.94
N THR A 155 8.87 34.03 14.10
CA THR A 155 10.06 34.86 13.91
C THR A 155 10.44 35.02 12.44
N PHE A 156 10.07 34.01 11.60
CA PHE A 156 10.46 33.99 10.18
C PHE A 156 9.29 34.21 9.24
N ALA A 157 9.58 34.83 8.10
CA ALA A 157 8.63 35.00 7.00
C ALA A 157 8.61 33.76 6.08
N PRO A 158 7.61 33.63 5.16
CA PRO A 158 7.54 32.51 4.24
C PRO A 158 8.74 32.34 3.30
N ASP A 159 9.51 33.42 3.07
CA ASP A 159 10.75 33.45 2.28
C ASP A 159 11.99 33.06 3.13
N ASN A 160 11.80 32.54 4.34
CA ASN A 160 12.84 32.21 5.30
C ASN A 160 13.65 33.38 5.85
N SER A 161 13.33 34.62 5.54
CA SER A 161 13.94 35.79 6.17
C SER A 161 13.34 36.04 7.56
N VAL A 162 14.11 36.71 8.43
CA VAL A 162 13.54 37.22 9.71
C VAL A 162 12.50 38.29 9.37
N ARG A 163 11.29 38.16 9.96
CA ARG A 163 10.16 39.06 9.67
C ARG A 163 10.51 40.51 10.01
N ASP A 164 10.00 41.43 9.21
CA ASP A 164 10.19 42.88 9.44
C ASP A 164 9.61 43.34 10.80
N ASP A 165 8.52 42.69 11.23
CA ASP A 165 7.84 42.96 12.50
C ASP A 165 8.40 42.19 13.71
N ALA A 166 9.50 41.46 13.53
CA ALA A 166 10.15 40.72 14.61
C ALA A 166 10.73 41.66 15.69
N SER A 167 11.16 42.87 15.29
CA SER A 167 11.43 43.98 16.21
C SER A 167 11.09 45.34 15.54
N PRO A 168 10.67 46.35 16.35
CA PRO A 168 10.45 47.71 15.84
C PRO A 168 11.72 48.30 15.20
N GLU A 169 12.88 47.99 15.77
CA GLU A 169 14.18 48.46 15.33
C GLU A 169 14.52 47.86 13.95
N LEU A 170 14.29 46.56 13.74
CA LEU A 170 14.53 45.92 12.46
C LEU A 170 13.66 46.52 11.34
N ALA A 171 12.36 46.78 11.64
CA ALA A 171 11.46 47.42 10.70
C ALA A 171 11.96 48.83 10.29
N GLN A 172 12.47 49.60 11.24
CA GLN A 172 13.02 50.93 10.95
C GLN A 172 14.31 50.86 10.14
N ILE A 173 15.22 49.95 10.48
CA ILE A 173 16.49 49.76 9.72
C ILE A 173 16.19 49.37 8.29
N ARG A 174 15.32 48.40 8.04
CA ARG A 174 14.91 47.95 6.67
C ARG A 174 14.22 49.03 5.87
N LYS A 175 13.39 49.84 6.56
CA LYS A 175 12.76 51.02 5.91
C LYS A 175 13.82 52.04 5.46
N LYS A 176 14.87 52.27 6.29
CA LYS A 176 15.98 53.17 5.96
C LYS A 176 16.79 52.59 4.77
N ILE A 177 17.09 51.30 4.79
CA ILE A 177 17.81 50.61 3.66
C ILE A 177 17.03 50.82 2.36
N LYS A 178 15.72 50.49 2.32
CA LYS A 178 14.88 50.67 1.14
C LYS A 178 14.85 52.13 0.65
N SER A 179 14.86 53.08 1.59
CA SER A 179 14.88 54.50 1.24
C SER A 179 16.20 54.89 0.58
N ARG A 180 17.35 54.44 1.16
CA ARG A 180 18.69 54.69 0.61
C ARG A 180 18.94 53.97 -0.71
N GLU A 181 18.45 52.76 -0.86
CA GLU A 181 18.47 52.01 -2.12
C GLU A 181 17.68 52.75 -3.23
N SER A 182 16.52 53.30 -2.91
CA SER A 182 15.75 54.11 -3.86
C SER A 182 16.47 55.39 -4.25
N GLU A 183 17.17 56.00 -3.29
CA GLU A 183 17.97 57.22 -3.47
C GLU A 183 19.18 56.95 -4.37
N ILE A 184 19.93 55.90 -4.13
CA ILE A 184 21.08 55.50 -4.91
C ILE A 184 20.69 55.21 -6.36
N TYR A 185 19.60 54.45 -6.59
CA TYR A 185 19.11 54.21 -7.96
C TYR A 185 18.71 55.46 -8.70
N LYS A 186 18.09 56.43 -8.05
CA LYS A 186 17.73 57.70 -8.63
C LYS A 186 18.97 58.50 -9.02
N SER A 187 19.95 58.60 -8.10
CA SER A 187 21.22 59.31 -8.34
C SER A 187 22.03 58.61 -9.42
N PHE A 188 22.10 57.30 -9.43
CA PHE A 188 22.80 56.48 -10.42
C PHE A 188 22.24 56.70 -11.83
N LYS A 189 20.91 56.65 -12.01
CA LYS A 189 20.27 56.95 -13.30
C LYS A 189 20.56 58.37 -13.80
N LYS A 190 20.64 59.33 -12.89
CA LYS A 190 20.97 60.73 -13.21
C LYS A 190 22.41 60.82 -13.74
N ILE A 191 23.35 60.12 -13.07
CA ILE A 191 24.78 60.07 -13.51
C ILE A 191 24.88 59.40 -14.86
N ILE A 192 24.24 58.26 -15.08
CA ILE A 192 24.22 57.57 -16.38
C ILE A 192 23.72 58.46 -17.47
N ALA A 193 22.56 59.14 -17.23
CA ALA A 193 21.99 60.04 -18.23
C ALA A 193 22.94 61.20 -18.61
N THR A 194 23.81 61.63 -17.68
CA THR A 194 24.80 62.67 -17.93
C THR A 194 26.06 62.17 -18.66
N LEU A 195 26.45 60.93 -18.39
CA LEU A 195 27.67 60.32 -18.94
C LEU A 195 27.46 59.59 -20.28
N ARG A 196 26.27 59.08 -20.54
CA ARG A 196 25.92 58.37 -21.77
C ARG A 196 26.19 59.21 -23.05
N PRO A 197 25.78 60.48 -23.13
CA PRO A 197 26.06 61.31 -24.32
C PRO A 197 27.55 61.57 -24.56
N LYS A 198 28.39 61.42 -23.54
CA LYS A 198 29.82 61.67 -23.58
C LYS A 198 30.64 60.47 -24.07
N GLY A 199 29.97 59.29 -24.27
CA GLY A 199 30.65 58.07 -24.75
C GLY A 199 31.61 57.43 -23.73
N ILE A 200 31.52 57.75 -22.44
CA ILE A 200 32.43 57.30 -21.37
C ILE A 200 32.10 55.91 -20.85
N LEU A 201 30.81 55.52 -20.95
CA LEU A 201 30.32 54.25 -20.41
C LEU A 201 30.54 53.08 -21.35
N ALA A 202 30.92 51.95 -20.83
CA ALA A 202 30.99 50.68 -21.56
C ALA A 202 29.59 50.06 -21.69
N GLU A 203 29.43 49.04 -22.57
CA GLU A 203 28.21 48.29 -22.74
C GLU A 203 27.78 47.65 -21.42
N GLY A 204 26.48 47.77 -21.09
CA GLY A 204 25.93 47.33 -19.80
C GLY A 204 26.26 48.28 -18.62
N GLU A 205 26.24 49.53 -18.84
CA GLU A 205 26.52 50.73 -18.02
C GLU A 205 26.60 50.55 -16.48
N GLU A 206 25.84 49.62 -15.87
CA GLU A 206 25.74 49.33 -14.45
C GLU A 206 26.30 47.95 -14.07
N SER A 207 26.90 47.83 -12.89
CA SER A 207 27.37 46.60 -12.30
C SER A 207 27.39 46.67 -10.79
N ILE A 208 27.51 45.52 -10.14
CA ILE A 208 27.75 45.44 -8.71
C ILE A 208 29.13 44.83 -8.46
N ARG A 209 29.98 45.52 -7.65
CA ARG A 209 31.25 45.02 -7.21
C ARG A 209 31.36 45.16 -5.68
N ASN A 210 31.75 44.12 -5.01
CA ASN A 210 31.86 44.10 -3.54
C ASN A 210 30.60 44.60 -2.81
N GLY A 211 29.42 44.28 -3.38
CA GLY A 211 28.14 44.70 -2.82
C GLY A 211 27.76 46.18 -3.09
N ARG A 212 28.55 46.90 -3.91
CA ARG A 212 28.35 48.30 -4.25
C ARG A 212 27.93 48.48 -5.68
N LEU A 213 27.04 49.43 -5.95
CA LEU A 213 26.62 49.82 -7.27
C LEU A 213 27.68 50.65 -7.93
N VAL A 214 28.24 50.21 -9.09
CA VAL A 214 29.37 50.83 -9.80
C VAL A 214 29.03 51.01 -11.27
N LEU A 215 29.66 52.02 -11.88
CA LEU A 215 29.58 52.26 -13.33
C LEU A 215 30.65 51.46 -14.07
N ARG A 216 30.29 50.96 -15.21
CA ARG A 216 31.22 50.37 -16.17
C ARG A 216 31.75 51.47 -17.08
N VAL A 217 32.98 51.90 -16.86
CA VAL A 217 33.63 52.98 -17.57
C VAL A 217 34.72 52.45 -18.49
N LEU A 218 34.82 52.95 -19.70
CA LEU A 218 35.93 52.62 -20.63
C LEU A 218 37.30 53.02 -20.01
N ALA A 219 38.28 52.11 -20.08
CA ALA A 219 39.56 52.31 -19.41
C ALA A 219 40.29 53.58 -19.81
N GLU A 220 40.09 54.06 -21.01
CA GLU A 220 40.64 55.35 -21.51
C GLU A 220 40.05 56.59 -20.79
N HIS A 221 38.82 56.41 -20.26
CA HIS A 221 38.10 57.46 -19.53
C HIS A 221 38.17 57.34 -18.02
N ARG A 222 39.06 56.42 -17.46
CA ARG A 222 39.15 56.15 -16.02
C ARG A 222 39.43 57.38 -15.16
N ARG A 223 40.08 58.42 -15.73
CA ARG A 223 40.41 59.68 -15.06
C ARG A 223 39.37 60.78 -15.21
N THR A 224 38.39 60.57 -16.08
CA THR A 224 37.35 61.56 -16.39
C THR A 224 36.21 61.55 -15.37
N LEU A 225 36.00 60.39 -14.70
CA LEU A 225 35.00 60.25 -13.66
C LEU A 225 35.68 60.24 -12.30
N GLU A 226 35.35 61.20 -11.44
CA GLU A 226 35.77 61.18 -10.02
C GLU A 226 35.04 60.07 -9.28
N GLY A 227 35.81 59.13 -8.68
CA GLY A 227 35.24 58.04 -7.95
C GLY A 227 36.28 57.00 -7.48
N ILE A 228 35.82 55.95 -6.82
CA ILE A 228 36.65 54.88 -6.35
C ILE A 228 36.61 53.72 -7.38
N ILE A 229 37.79 53.28 -7.81
CA ILE A 229 37.93 52.12 -8.67
C ILE A 229 37.90 50.90 -7.79
N HIS A 230 36.92 50.00 -8.06
CA HIS A 230 36.71 48.73 -7.32
C HIS A 230 37.32 47.53 -8.03
N ASP A 231 37.31 47.55 -9.39
CA ASP A 231 37.79 46.43 -10.18
C ASP A 231 38.10 46.86 -11.62
N GLU A 232 38.84 46.01 -12.36
CA GLU A 232 39.07 46.17 -13.80
C GLU A 232 38.67 44.86 -14.51
N SER A 233 38.18 44.97 -15.76
CA SER A 233 37.88 43.77 -16.55
C SER A 233 39.16 43.02 -16.91
N GLU A 234 39.09 41.68 -17.02
CA GLU A 234 40.25 40.84 -17.39
C GLU A 234 40.98 41.32 -18.68
N ALA A 235 40.28 41.90 -19.61
CA ALA A 235 40.82 42.46 -20.84
C ALA A 235 41.37 43.91 -20.66
N GLY A 236 41.31 44.48 -19.46
CA GLY A 236 41.79 45.85 -19.16
C GLY A 236 41.04 46.99 -19.89
N ARG A 237 39.94 46.69 -20.59
CA ARG A 237 39.18 47.67 -21.40
C ARG A 237 38.11 48.42 -20.62
N THR A 238 37.67 47.90 -19.48
CA THR A 238 36.59 48.45 -18.68
C THR A 238 37.01 48.52 -17.21
N VAL A 239 36.76 49.62 -16.58
CA VAL A 239 37.02 49.89 -15.16
C VAL A 239 35.71 50.07 -14.44
N PHE A 240 35.58 49.45 -13.27
CA PHE A 240 34.38 49.54 -12.43
C PHE A 240 34.56 50.64 -11.39
N ILE A 241 33.93 51.79 -11.62
CA ILE A 241 34.08 53.00 -10.81
C ILE A 241 32.82 53.26 -10.00
N GLU A 242 32.96 53.41 -8.70
CA GLU A 242 31.94 53.99 -7.84
C GLU A 242 32.04 55.51 -7.91
N PRO A 243 31.06 56.24 -8.49
CA PRO A 243 31.08 57.70 -8.56
C PRO A 243 31.12 58.32 -7.15
N ARG A 244 31.84 59.44 -7.01
CA ARG A 244 32.00 60.12 -5.73
C ARG A 244 30.64 60.43 -5.06
N GLU A 245 29.65 60.83 -5.84
CA GLU A 245 28.28 61.14 -5.36
C GLU A 245 27.54 59.94 -4.76
N LEU A 246 27.96 58.71 -5.06
CA LEU A 246 27.34 57.48 -4.59
C LEU A 246 28.10 56.88 -3.38
N VAL A 247 29.32 57.26 -3.16
CA VAL A 247 30.17 56.67 -2.09
C VAL A 247 29.52 56.84 -0.72
N GLU A 248 28.96 58.01 -0.41
CA GLU A 248 28.33 58.27 0.85
C GLU A 248 27.06 57.43 1.04
N ILE A 249 26.21 57.32 0.01
CA ILE A 249 24.98 56.55 0.05
C ILE A 249 25.29 55.04 0.13
N ASN A 250 26.29 54.54 -0.58
CA ASN A 250 26.76 53.15 -0.49
C ASN A 250 27.29 52.85 0.90
N ASN A 251 28.04 53.77 1.51
CA ASN A 251 28.55 53.62 2.91
C ASN A 251 27.39 53.58 3.91
N ASP A 252 26.38 54.45 3.78
CA ASP A 252 25.17 54.42 4.60
C ASP A 252 24.45 53.07 4.49
N ILE A 253 24.24 52.56 3.27
CA ILE A 253 23.62 51.28 3.04
C ILE A 253 24.44 50.15 3.71
N PHE A 254 25.76 50.15 3.59
CA PHE A 254 26.64 49.18 4.22
C PHE A 254 26.58 49.23 5.76
N GLU A 255 26.57 50.40 6.33
CA GLU A 255 26.40 50.57 7.78
C GLU A 255 25.02 50.10 8.25
N LEU A 256 23.94 50.45 7.56
CA LEU A 256 22.58 50.00 7.86
C LEU A 256 22.46 48.45 7.74
N GLN A 257 23.07 47.84 6.75
CA GLN A 257 23.14 46.38 6.64
C GLN A 257 23.92 45.72 7.79
N ARG A 258 24.96 46.40 8.30
CA ARG A 258 25.69 45.94 9.47
C ARG A 258 24.83 46.06 10.75
N GLU A 259 24.06 47.13 10.88
CA GLU A 259 23.09 47.31 11.95
C GLU A 259 21.99 46.27 11.90
N GLU A 260 21.47 45.97 10.70
CA GLU A 260 20.48 44.91 10.47
C GLU A 260 20.99 43.57 10.97
N ARG A 261 22.20 43.15 10.56
CA ARG A 261 22.81 41.89 11.05
C ARG A 261 22.94 41.87 12.58
N LYS A 262 23.32 42.97 13.24
CA LYS A 262 23.40 43.02 14.70
C LYS A 262 22.02 42.91 15.35
N GLU A 263 21.02 43.55 14.75
CA GLU A 263 19.65 43.47 15.27
C GLU A 263 19.04 42.07 15.09
N ILE A 264 19.28 41.41 13.93
CA ILE A 264 18.91 40.00 13.71
C ILE A 264 19.54 39.13 14.83
N GLN A 265 20.83 39.29 15.13
CA GLN A 265 21.47 38.53 16.21
C GLN A 265 20.81 38.74 17.58
N LYS A 266 20.32 39.97 17.87
CA LYS A 266 19.58 40.24 19.13
C LYS A 266 18.23 39.53 19.15
N ILE A 267 17.57 39.42 18.00
CA ILE A 267 16.30 38.69 17.86
C ILE A 267 16.54 37.18 18.00
N LEU A 268 17.61 36.62 17.40
CA LEU A 268 17.91 35.20 17.45
C LEU A 268 18.42 34.73 18.83
N ARG A 269 19.05 35.60 19.63
CA ARG A 269 19.57 35.24 20.97
C ARG A 269 18.52 34.64 21.90
N PRO A 270 17.37 35.30 22.19
CA PRO A 270 16.33 34.73 23.04
C PRO A 270 15.69 33.48 22.45
N LEU A 271 15.69 33.32 21.11
CA LEU A 271 15.22 32.12 20.44
C LEU A 271 16.16 30.96 20.76
N CYS A 272 17.47 31.11 20.57
CA CYS A 272 18.47 30.11 20.95
C CYS A 272 18.42 29.77 22.44
N GLN A 273 18.24 30.78 23.31
CA GLN A 273 18.06 30.54 24.74
C GLN A 273 16.83 29.67 25.05
N SER A 274 15.73 29.83 24.30
CA SER A 274 14.53 28.98 24.47
C SER A 274 14.70 27.58 23.89
N MET A 275 15.60 27.38 22.93
CA MET A 275 15.87 26.07 22.34
C MET A 275 16.80 25.21 23.23
N ARG A 276 17.75 25.79 23.94
CA ARG A 276 18.75 25.06 24.76
C ARG A 276 18.15 24.03 25.72
N PRO A 277 17.15 24.36 26.55
CA PRO A 277 16.55 23.39 27.47
C PRO A 277 15.94 22.18 26.76
N HIS A 278 15.56 22.33 25.48
CA HIS A 278 14.89 21.31 24.67
C HIS A 278 15.85 20.55 23.73
N THR A 279 17.17 20.68 23.90
CA THR A 279 18.16 20.06 23.01
C THR A 279 17.98 18.54 22.93
N GLU A 280 17.77 17.84 24.05
CA GLU A 280 17.54 16.39 24.07
C GLU A 280 16.24 15.99 23.38
N GLU A 281 15.19 16.80 23.50
CA GLU A 281 13.91 16.58 22.82
C GLU A 281 14.06 16.78 21.30
N ILE A 282 14.85 17.77 20.87
CA ILE A 282 15.17 18.03 19.45
C ILE A 282 16.00 16.87 18.87
N ILE A 283 17.00 16.36 19.60
CA ILE A 283 17.78 15.18 19.21
C ILE A 283 16.86 13.95 19.04
N THR A 284 15.91 13.79 19.96
CA THR A 284 14.94 12.70 19.89
C THR A 284 14.01 12.85 18.69
N ALA A 285 13.56 14.09 18.42
CA ALA A 285 12.74 14.40 17.25
C ALA A 285 13.47 14.08 15.93
N GLU A 286 14.75 14.43 15.85
CA GLU A 286 15.58 14.12 14.68
C GLU A 286 15.72 12.60 14.48
N LYS A 287 16.05 11.84 15.55
CA LYS A 287 16.17 10.38 15.49
C LYS A 287 14.86 9.71 15.05
N LEU A 288 13.74 10.16 15.60
CA LEU A 288 12.41 9.65 15.20
C LEU A 288 12.08 10.00 13.75
N LEU A 289 12.39 11.24 13.33
CA LEU A 289 12.17 11.66 11.95
C LEU A 289 12.99 10.84 10.98
N ILE A 290 14.27 10.60 11.26
CA ILE A 290 15.14 9.75 10.43
C ILE A 290 14.52 8.34 10.30
N HIS A 291 14.09 7.74 11.41
CA HIS A 291 13.45 6.43 11.41
C HIS A 291 12.12 6.41 10.62
N TRP A 292 11.29 7.43 10.77
CA TRP A 292 10.04 7.54 10.04
C TRP A 292 10.24 7.84 8.54
N ASP A 293 11.28 8.59 8.18
CA ASP A 293 11.62 8.80 6.77
C ASP A 293 12.13 7.50 6.12
N GLU A 294 12.89 6.67 6.86
CA GLU A 294 13.24 5.31 6.42
C GLU A 294 11.97 4.46 6.20
N LEU A 295 11.01 4.47 7.13
CA LEU A 295 9.75 3.72 7.01
C LEU A 295 8.91 4.24 5.83
N ARG A 296 8.85 5.56 5.65
CA ARG A 296 8.17 6.19 4.52
C ARG A 296 8.78 5.77 3.19
N ALA A 297 10.10 5.84 3.09
CA ALA A 297 10.81 5.45 1.87
C ALA A 297 10.58 3.97 1.52
N LYS A 298 10.59 3.07 2.51
CA LYS A 298 10.25 1.65 2.36
C LYS A 298 8.80 1.46 1.94
N SER A 299 7.86 2.15 2.60
CA SER A 299 6.43 2.01 2.31
C SER A 299 6.10 2.35 0.85
N ILE A 300 6.69 3.41 0.30
CA ILE A 300 6.51 3.82 -1.10
C ILE A 300 6.94 2.70 -2.05
N LEU A 301 8.15 2.13 -1.85
CA LEU A 301 8.61 1.04 -2.73
C LEU A 301 7.79 -0.24 -2.54
N MET A 302 7.40 -0.59 -1.31
CA MET A 302 6.59 -1.78 -1.04
C MET A 302 5.21 -1.70 -1.70
N GLU A 303 4.60 -0.53 -1.76
CA GLU A 303 3.36 -0.30 -2.48
C GLU A 303 3.53 -0.42 -4.00
N GLN A 304 4.57 0.18 -4.57
CA GLN A 304 4.90 0.07 -5.99
C GLN A 304 5.13 -1.40 -6.42
N LEU A 305 5.71 -2.20 -5.54
CA LEU A 305 5.97 -3.63 -5.76
C LEU A 305 4.75 -4.54 -5.53
N GLU A 306 3.62 -4.02 -5.09
CA GLU A 306 2.48 -4.82 -4.60
C GLU A 306 2.95 -5.86 -3.54
N ALA A 307 3.93 -5.48 -2.70
CA ALA A 307 4.56 -6.39 -1.75
C ALA A 307 3.61 -6.76 -0.59
N THR A 308 3.75 -7.97 -0.08
CA THR A 308 2.95 -8.49 1.03
C THR A 308 3.82 -8.78 2.24
N ARG A 309 3.25 -8.68 3.43
CA ARG A 309 3.93 -9.04 4.68
C ARG A 309 4.29 -10.52 4.69
N PRO A 310 5.57 -10.90 4.89
CA PRO A 310 5.99 -12.30 5.00
C PRO A 310 5.55 -12.90 6.34
N MET A 311 5.15 -14.17 6.33
CA MET A 311 4.86 -14.93 7.56
C MET A 311 6.12 -15.65 8.01
N LEU A 312 6.67 -15.28 9.16
CA LEU A 312 7.88 -15.91 9.71
C LEU A 312 7.49 -17.12 10.55
N ASN A 313 8.20 -18.24 10.33
CA ASN A 313 8.05 -19.46 11.11
C ASN A 313 9.39 -19.93 11.70
N ASN A 314 9.31 -20.79 12.72
CA ASN A 314 10.46 -21.42 13.36
C ASN A 314 10.59 -22.92 12.98
N GLU A 315 9.84 -23.39 11.97
CA GLU A 315 9.72 -24.81 11.61
C GLU A 315 10.71 -25.23 10.52
N HIS A 316 11.74 -24.46 10.20
CA HIS A 316 12.63 -24.72 9.05
C HIS A 316 11.83 -25.04 7.77
N LYS A 317 10.85 -24.18 7.47
CA LYS A 317 9.92 -24.35 6.37
C LYS A 317 9.88 -23.08 5.51
N ILE A 318 9.93 -23.24 4.20
CA ILE A 318 9.76 -22.16 3.23
C ILE A 318 8.63 -22.56 2.30
N GLN A 319 7.62 -21.70 2.18
CA GLN A 319 6.52 -21.89 1.24
C GLN A 319 6.28 -20.57 0.50
N LEU A 320 6.70 -20.51 -0.74
CA LEU A 320 6.47 -19.33 -1.59
C LEU A 320 5.28 -19.56 -2.51
N ARG A 321 4.38 -18.59 -2.54
CA ARG A 321 3.21 -18.57 -3.41
C ARG A 321 3.32 -17.38 -4.34
N ASN A 322 3.35 -17.64 -5.65
CA ASN A 322 3.40 -16.61 -6.68
C ASN A 322 4.50 -15.56 -6.48
N ALA A 323 5.71 -16.03 -6.11
CA ALA A 323 6.86 -15.16 -5.93
C ALA A 323 7.29 -14.52 -7.26
N ARG A 324 7.54 -13.22 -7.25
CA ARG A 324 7.92 -12.41 -8.41
C ARG A 324 9.22 -11.68 -8.12
N HIS A 325 10.10 -11.57 -9.11
CA HIS A 325 11.34 -10.83 -8.96
C HIS A 325 11.07 -9.33 -8.86
N PRO A 326 11.44 -8.63 -7.77
CA PRO A 326 11.06 -7.23 -7.54
C PRO A 326 11.51 -6.28 -8.65
N LEU A 327 12.78 -6.33 -9.05
CA LEU A 327 13.33 -5.44 -10.08
C LEU A 327 12.73 -5.73 -11.45
N LEU A 328 12.48 -7.01 -11.78
CA LEU A 328 11.81 -7.39 -13.01
C LEU A 328 10.35 -6.93 -13.00
N PHE A 329 9.69 -6.95 -11.83
CA PHE A 329 8.33 -6.45 -11.66
C PHE A 329 8.26 -4.96 -12.02
N LEU A 330 9.16 -4.13 -11.49
CA LEU A 330 9.22 -2.69 -11.80
C LEU A 330 9.48 -2.46 -13.29
N LYS A 331 10.48 -3.14 -13.86
CA LYS A 331 10.83 -3.00 -15.29
C LYS A 331 9.68 -3.38 -16.23
N LEU A 332 8.95 -4.46 -15.93
CA LEU A 332 7.82 -4.90 -16.76
C LEU A 332 6.56 -4.07 -16.51
N ALA A 333 6.38 -3.48 -15.33
CA ALA A 333 5.26 -2.60 -15.02
C ALA A 333 5.25 -1.36 -15.94
N GLU A 334 6.42 -0.81 -16.29
CA GLU A 334 6.56 0.27 -17.28
C GLU A 334 5.98 -0.14 -18.66
N GLN A 335 6.07 -1.43 -18.99
CA GLN A 335 5.52 -2.02 -20.21
C GLN A 335 4.08 -2.56 -20.06
N LYS A 336 3.43 -2.31 -18.92
CA LYS A 336 2.11 -2.86 -18.53
C LYS A 336 2.08 -4.39 -18.56
N ARG A 337 3.19 -5.04 -18.24
CA ARG A 337 3.36 -6.49 -18.17
C ARG A 337 3.72 -6.89 -16.74
N LYS A 338 3.41 -8.12 -16.35
CA LYS A 338 3.82 -8.69 -15.05
C LYS A 338 4.77 -9.87 -15.29
N PRO A 339 5.77 -10.07 -14.42
CA PRO A 339 6.63 -11.25 -14.48
C PRO A 339 5.82 -12.50 -14.16
N ILE A 340 6.21 -13.62 -14.78
CA ILE A 340 5.61 -14.93 -14.49
C ILE A 340 6.03 -15.32 -13.07
N PRO A 341 5.07 -15.63 -12.18
CA PRO A 341 5.39 -15.96 -10.80
C PRO A 341 5.89 -17.38 -10.66
N CYS A 342 6.70 -17.64 -9.62
CA CYS A 342 7.09 -19.00 -9.23
C CYS A 342 6.53 -19.36 -7.85
N SER A 343 6.20 -20.64 -7.66
CA SER A 343 5.70 -21.17 -6.39
C SER A 343 6.42 -22.47 -6.07
N PHE A 344 6.87 -22.62 -4.82
CA PHE A 344 7.53 -23.84 -4.36
C PHE A 344 7.47 -23.98 -2.84
N TYR A 345 7.85 -25.16 -2.38
CA TYR A 345 7.84 -25.57 -0.99
C TYR A 345 9.12 -26.31 -0.63
N LEU A 346 9.83 -25.88 0.40
CA LEU A 346 11.02 -26.52 0.96
C LEU A 346 10.78 -26.85 2.44
N LYS A 347 11.02 -28.10 2.82
CA LYS A 347 10.97 -28.60 4.20
C LYS A 347 11.77 -29.91 4.27
N ASP A 348 12.09 -30.40 5.42
CA ASP A 348 12.86 -31.62 5.80
C ASP A 348 13.30 -32.57 4.68
N LYS A 349 12.37 -33.13 3.91
CA LYS A 349 12.65 -34.02 2.80
C LYS A 349 13.03 -33.34 1.48
N ASN A 350 12.82 -32.02 1.36
CA ASN A 350 13.04 -31.26 0.15
C ASN A 350 13.70 -29.94 0.52
N ARG A 351 14.90 -29.96 1.10
CA ARG A 351 15.58 -28.73 1.58
C ARG A 351 16.32 -27.99 0.49
N ILE A 352 16.98 -28.74 -0.42
CA ILE A 352 17.72 -28.14 -1.54
C ILE A 352 16.99 -28.49 -2.84
N MET A 353 16.65 -27.45 -3.60
CA MET A 353 16.03 -27.59 -4.91
C MET A 353 17.08 -27.46 -6.02
N LEU A 354 17.17 -28.51 -6.85
CA LEU A 354 18.00 -28.50 -8.05
C LEU A 354 17.17 -28.11 -9.27
N ILE A 355 17.45 -26.95 -9.84
CA ILE A 355 16.76 -26.45 -11.04
C ILE A 355 17.56 -26.83 -12.28
N SER A 356 16.86 -27.43 -13.25
CA SER A 356 17.41 -27.79 -14.55
C SER A 356 16.50 -27.30 -15.70
N GLY A 357 16.99 -27.42 -16.92
CA GLY A 357 16.30 -26.96 -18.13
C GLY A 357 17.16 -26.02 -19.01
N PRO A 358 16.62 -25.48 -20.09
CA PRO A 358 17.36 -24.64 -21.02
C PRO A 358 17.83 -23.32 -20.36
N ASN A 359 18.98 -22.75 -20.82
CA ASN A 359 19.55 -21.53 -20.24
C ASN A 359 18.63 -20.33 -20.33
N ALA A 360 17.91 -20.17 -21.43
CA ALA A 360 16.93 -19.10 -21.61
C ALA A 360 15.64 -19.28 -20.80
N GLY A 361 15.50 -20.38 -20.04
CA GLY A 361 14.26 -20.73 -19.34
C GLY A 361 13.97 -19.92 -18.07
N GLY A 362 14.90 -19.08 -17.59
CA GLY A 362 14.71 -18.25 -16.40
C GLY A 362 15.22 -18.86 -15.09
N LYS A 363 16.11 -19.87 -15.14
CA LYS A 363 16.70 -20.53 -13.96
C LYS A 363 17.35 -19.53 -13.00
N SER A 364 18.30 -18.74 -13.51
CA SER A 364 19.04 -17.73 -12.69
C SER A 364 18.12 -16.66 -12.11
N ILE A 365 17.08 -16.25 -12.86
CA ILE A 365 16.08 -15.28 -12.37
C ILE A 365 15.25 -15.89 -11.24
N THR A 366 14.85 -17.18 -11.34
CA THR A 366 14.10 -17.88 -10.29
C THR A 366 14.94 -18.01 -9.02
N LEU A 367 16.22 -18.37 -9.16
CA LEU A 367 17.18 -18.45 -8.06
C LEU A 367 17.38 -17.06 -7.41
N LYS A 368 17.65 -16.02 -8.21
CA LYS A 368 17.77 -14.65 -7.72
C LYS A 368 16.47 -14.15 -7.08
N THR A 369 15.29 -14.55 -7.58
CA THR A 369 14.01 -14.19 -6.97
C THR A 369 13.94 -14.70 -5.53
N PHE A 370 14.24 -15.98 -5.31
CA PHE A 370 14.20 -16.52 -3.96
C PHE A 370 15.23 -15.86 -3.04
N GLY A 371 16.49 -15.74 -3.50
CA GLY A 371 17.57 -15.16 -2.69
C GLY A 371 17.30 -13.68 -2.35
N LEU A 372 16.90 -12.87 -3.33
CA LEU A 372 16.57 -11.46 -3.10
C LEU A 372 15.39 -11.28 -2.14
N LEU A 373 14.33 -12.08 -2.30
CA LEU A 373 13.18 -12.02 -1.40
C LEU A 373 13.53 -12.49 0.03
N GLN A 374 14.44 -13.46 0.17
CA GLN A 374 14.97 -13.87 1.47
C GLN A 374 15.73 -12.72 2.15
N LEU A 375 16.59 -12.02 1.42
CA LEU A 375 17.31 -10.84 1.92
C LEU A 375 16.35 -9.71 2.30
N MET A 376 15.35 -9.43 1.47
CA MET A 376 14.31 -8.44 1.77
C MET A 376 13.55 -8.80 3.05
N CYS A 377 13.10 -10.04 3.18
CA CYS A 377 12.41 -10.54 4.37
C CYS A 377 13.25 -10.32 5.64
N GLN A 378 14.52 -10.72 5.64
CA GLN A 378 15.41 -10.61 6.81
C GLN A 378 15.94 -9.19 7.06
N SER A 379 15.71 -8.25 6.16
CA SER A 379 15.99 -6.83 6.38
C SER A 379 14.76 -6.02 6.85
N GLY A 380 13.66 -6.71 7.17
CA GLY A 380 12.42 -6.08 7.62
C GLY A 380 11.60 -5.43 6.51
N LEU A 381 11.80 -5.86 5.24
CA LEU A 381 11.01 -5.43 4.10
C LEU A 381 9.89 -6.45 3.80
N PHE A 382 8.85 -6.02 3.14
CA PHE A 382 7.83 -6.89 2.58
C PHE A 382 8.34 -7.53 1.28
N VAL A 383 7.67 -8.58 0.84
CA VAL A 383 8.10 -9.43 -0.27
C VAL A 383 7.04 -9.50 -1.37
N THR A 384 7.47 -9.65 -2.61
CA THR A 384 6.58 -9.75 -3.78
C THR A 384 6.02 -11.15 -3.96
N THR A 385 5.26 -11.61 -2.98
CA THR A 385 4.58 -12.93 -2.96
C THR A 385 3.11 -12.77 -2.63
N ASP A 386 2.31 -13.82 -2.83
CA ASP A 386 0.94 -13.83 -2.34
C ASP A 386 0.89 -14.00 -0.81
N LYS A 387 -0.19 -13.53 -0.19
CA LYS A 387 -0.44 -13.70 1.25
C LYS A 387 -0.42 -15.19 1.64
N GLY A 388 0.13 -15.48 2.83
CA GLY A 388 0.28 -16.85 3.32
C GLY A 388 1.53 -17.54 2.81
N SER A 389 2.49 -16.81 2.21
CA SER A 389 3.85 -17.29 1.99
C SER A 389 4.61 -17.31 3.31
N GLU A 390 5.28 -18.45 3.59
CA GLU A 390 5.98 -18.69 4.84
C GLU A 390 7.49 -18.68 4.63
N TRP A 391 8.19 -18.05 5.57
CA TRP A 391 9.62 -17.81 5.52
C TRP A 391 10.32 -18.30 6.79
N HIS A 392 11.49 -18.92 6.61
CA HIS A 392 12.41 -19.22 7.71
C HIS A 392 13.53 -18.16 7.73
N VAL A 393 14.03 -17.84 8.93
CA VAL A 393 15.12 -16.87 9.13
C VAL A 393 16.43 -17.62 9.25
N PHE A 394 17.34 -17.43 8.30
CA PHE A 394 18.65 -18.07 8.28
C PHE A 394 19.72 -17.18 8.92
N SER A 395 20.64 -17.81 9.64
CA SER A 395 21.82 -17.14 10.21
C SER A 395 22.95 -16.97 9.20
N LYS A 396 22.97 -17.81 8.16
CA LYS A 396 24.03 -17.81 7.14
C LYS A 396 23.40 -17.91 5.74
N ILE A 397 23.82 -17.01 4.87
CA ILE A 397 23.35 -16.90 3.48
C ILE A 397 24.55 -17.02 2.56
N MET A 398 24.57 -18.04 1.72
CA MET A 398 25.66 -18.41 0.83
C MET A 398 25.24 -18.19 -0.62
N VAL A 399 26.03 -17.45 -1.39
CA VAL A 399 25.69 -17.03 -2.76
C VAL A 399 26.85 -17.31 -3.68
N ASP A 400 26.65 -18.07 -4.75
CA ASP A 400 27.62 -18.31 -5.83
C ASP A 400 26.91 -18.06 -7.18
N ILE A 401 26.81 -16.78 -7.56
CA ILE A 401 26.10 -16.32 -8.76
C ILE A 401 26.99 -15.35 -9.51
N GLY A 402 27.02 -15.51 -10.84
CA GLY A 402 27.74 -14.62 -11.75
C GLY A 402 29.02 -15.23 -12.30
N ASP A 403 29.53 -14.61 -13.37
CA ASP A 403 30.84 -14.91 -13.94
C ASP A 403 31.85 -14.04 -13.20
N HIS A 404 32.62 -14.66 -12.30
CA HIS A 404 33.73 -14.00 -11.58
C HIS A 404 34.88 -13.64 -12.54
N GLN A 405 34.62 -12.84 -13.55
CA GLN A 405 35.59 -12.29 -14.49
C GLN A 405 35.97 -10.85 -14.09
N SER A 406 36.49 -10.66 -12.87
CA SER A 406 37.15 -9.38 -12.60
C SER A 406 38.59 -9.44 -13.16
N MET A 407 39.03 -8.38 -13.89
CA MET A 407 40.38 -8.27 -14.40
C MET A 407 41.46 -8.25 -13.30
N ASP A 408 41.01 -8.07 -12.03
CA ASP A 408 41.87 -7.97 -10.85
C ASP A 408 42.08 -9.30 -10.11
N ASP A 409 41.31 -10.39 -10.42
CA ASP A 409 41.48 -11.70 -9.80
C ASP A 409 42.31 -12.62 -10.71
N GLU A 410 43.52 -12.98 -10.26
CA GLU A 410 44.43 -13.94 -10.91
C GLU A 410 43.89 -15.39 -10.93
N LEU A 411 42.73 -15.66 -10.27
CA LEU A 411 42.13 -16.97 -10.22
C LEU A 411 41.23 -17.20 -11.44
N SER A 412 41.31 -18.40 -12.03
CA SER A 412 40.35 -18.83 -13.05
C SER A 412 38.95 -18.92 -12.41
N THR A 413 37.90 -18.71 -13.20
CA THR A 413 36.49 -18.79 -12.78
C THR A 413 36.18 -20.06 -11.96
N TYR A 414 36.76 -21.18 -12.35
CA TYR A 414 36.59 -22.45 -11.65
C TYR A 414 37.28 -22.46 -10.25
N SER A 415 38.48 -21.92 -10.13
CA SER A 415 39.18 -21.84 -8.84
C SER A 415 38.44 -20.93 -7.86
N ALA A 416 37.88 -19.83 -8.32
CA ALA A 416 37.04 -18.94 -7.49
C ALA A 416 35.79 -19.67 -6.97
N ARG A 417 35.08 -20.41 -7.83
CA ARG A 417 33.92 -21.25 -7.42
C ARG A 417 34.31 -22.31 -6.42
N LEU A 418 35.45 -22.98 -6.59
CA LEU A 418 35.96 -23.96 -5.61
C LEU A 418 36.29 -23.32 -4.26
N TYR A 419 36.86 -22.13 -4.29
CA TYR A 419 37.12 -21.34 -3.08
C TYR A 419 35.82 -21.03 -2.33
N ASN A 420 34.78 -20.55 -3.06
CA ASN A 420 33.47 -20.31 -2.48
C ASN A 420 32.86 -21.59 -1.90
N MET A 421 32.93 -22.74 -2.62
CA MET A 421 32.45 -24.04 -2.12
C MET A 421 33.13 -24.47 -0.83
N ARG A 422 34.46 -24.26 -0.73
CA ARG A 422 35.21 -24.47 0.48
C ARG A 422 34.74 -23.59 1.61
N LEU A 423 34.63 -22.29 1.38
CA LEU A 423 34.14 -21.28 2.36
C LEU A 423 32.73 -21.65 2.85
N PHE A 424 31.84 -22.09 1.95
CA PHE A 424 30.51 -22.54 2.31
C PHE A 424 30.54 -23.81 3.15
N LEU A 425 31.36 -24.80 2.79
CA LEU A 425 31.51 -26.02 3.55
C LEU A 425 32.06 -25.76 4.95
N GLU A 426 33.00 -24.85 5.12
CA GLU A 426 33.56 -24.49 6.44
C GLU A 426 32.52 -23.83 7.36
N ASN A 427 31.55 -23.11 6.78
CA ASN A 427 30.56 -22.31 7.54
C ASN A 427 29.15 -22.93 7.59
N ALA A 428 28.79 -23.87 6.72
CA ALA A 428 27.44 -24.40 6.58
C ALA A 428 26.97 -25.20 7.80
N ASP A 429 25.74 -24.94 8.23
CA ASP A 429 24.98 -25.66 9.25
C ASP A 429 23.50 -25.80 8.84
N ASP A 430 22.65 -26.32 9.74
CA ASP A 430 21.21 -26.52 9.50
C ASP A 430 20.41 -25.23 9.45
N ASN A 431 20.99 -24.09 9.87
CA ASN A 431 20.40 -22.75 9.76
C ASN A 431 21.05 -21.91 8.64
N SER A 432 21.53 -22.60 7.59
CA SER A 432 22.16 -22.00 6.42
C SER A 432 21.31 -22.17 5.17
N VAL A 433 21.36 -21.17 4.26
CA VAL A 433 20.73 -21.22 2.93
C VAL A 433 21.76 -20.95 1.85
N ILE A 434 21.73 -21.75 0.76
CA ILE A 434 22.64 -21.63 -0.38
C ILE A 434 21.89 -21.30 -1.67
N PHE A 435 22.49 -20.41 -2.46
CA PHE A 435 22.06 -20.03 -3.80
C PHE A 435 23.25 -20.17 -4.75
N ALA A 436 23.24 -21.18 -5.61
CA ALA A 436 24.34 -21.39 -6.55
C ALA A 436 23.84 -21.50 -8.00
N ASP A 437 24.44 -20.73 -8.89
CA ASP A 437 24.15 -20.78 -10.32
C ASP A 437 25.25 -21.53 -11.07
N GLU A 438 24.85 -22.33 -12.06
CA GLU A 438 25.77 -23.19 -12.83
C GLU A 438 26.72 -24.04 -11.99
N PHE A 439 26.18 -24.66 -10.94
CA PHE A 439 26.96 -25.38 -9.92
C PHE A 439 27.84 -26.48 -10.51
N GLY A 440 29.17 -26.37 -10.25
CA GLY A 440 30.19 -27.30 -10.72
C GLY A 440 30.73 -26.99 -12.12
N SER A 441 30.24 -25.97 -12.85
CA SER A 441 30.71 -25.59 -14.19
C SER A 441 32.12 -24.95 -14.16
N GLY A 442 32.78 -24.88 -15.30
CA GLY A 442 34.04 -24.15 -15.50
C GLY A 442 35.28 -25.07 -15.55
N THR A 443 35.14 -26.40 -15.51
CA THR A 443 36.20 -27.40 -15.69
C THR A 443 35.75 -28.54 -16.59
N GLU A 444 36.60 -29.59 -16.68
CA GLU A 444 36.25 -30.81 -17.38
C GLU A 444 34.92 -31.39 -16.82
N PRO A 445 33.91 -31.66 -17.66
CA PRO A 445 32.56 -31.94 -17.21
C PRO A 445 32.42 -33.16 -16.25
N GLN A 446 33.21 -34.22 -16.41
CA GLN A 446 33.11 -35.38 -15.55
C GLN A 446 33.68 -35.09 -14.14
N LEU A 447 34.84 -34.44 -14.07
CA LEU A 447 35.45 -34.07 -12.79
C LEU A 447 34.65 -32.99 -12.07
N GLY A 448 34.18 -31.98 -12.79
CA GLY A 448 33.33 -30.93 -12.25
C GLY A 448 32.03 -31.47 -11.66
N ALA A 449 31.39 -32.41 -12.37
CA ALA A 449 30.17 -33.06 -11.88
C ALA A 449 30.44 -33.94 -10.63
N ALA A 450 31.55 -34.67 -10.58
CA ALA A 450 31.88 -35.50 -9.42
C ALA A 450 32.18 -34.67 -8.17
N ILE A 451 32.89 -33.56 -8.30
CA ILE A 451 33.16 -32.61 -7.21
C ILE A 451 31.86 -31.94 -6.75
N ALA A 452 31.05 -31.51 -7.67
CA ALA A 452 29.77 -30.88 -7.35
C ALA A 452 28.81 -31.84 -6.62
N GLU A 453 28.78 -33.11 -7.02
CA GLU A 453 28.00 -34.17 -6.31
C GLU A 453 28.50 -34.39 -4.88
N ALA A 454 29.80 -34.47 -4.68
CA ALA A 454 30.39 -34.62 -3.34
C ALA A 454 30.10 -33.42 -2.43
N VAL A 455 30.16 -32.18 -2.97
CA VAL A 455 29.83 -30.97 -2.22
C VAL A 455 28.33 -30.91 -1.91
N LEU A 456 27.48 -31.26 -2.86
CA LEU A 456 26.01 -31.31 -2.66
C LEU A 456 25.63 -32.32 -1.58
N ASP A 457 26.28 -33.52 -1.56
CA ASP A 457 26.08 -34.53 -0.51
C ASP A 457 26.49 -33.97 0.86
N ALA A 458 27.61 -33.26 0.95
CA ALA A 458 28.05 -32.62 2.17
C ALA A 458 27.06 -31.54 2.68
N PHE A 459 26.46 -30.73 1.80
CA PHE A 459 25.39 -29.80 2.17
C PHE A 459 24.14 -30.52 2.64
N ASN A 460 23.75 -31.61 1.97
CA ASN A 460 22.58 -32.39 2.34
C ASN A 460 22.74 -33.02 3.74
N ARG A 461 23.90 -33.57 4.06
CA ARG A 461 24.22 -34.11 5.40
C ARG A 461 24.19 -33.05 6.48
N ARG A 462 24.59 -31.81 6.18
CA ARG A 462 24.55 -30.67 7.11
C ARG A 462 23.16 -30.02 7.18
N ARG A 463 22.17 -30.56 6.47
CA ARG A 463 20.77 -30.10 6.45
C ARG A 463 20.59 -28.67 5.91
N VAL A 464 21.51 -28.20 5.07
CA VAL A 464 21.43 -26.88 4.42
C VAL A 464 20.16 -26.78 3.57
N PHE A 465 19.56 -25.58 3.53
CA PHE A 465 18.48 -25.22 2.62
C PHE A 465 19.03 -24.50 1.39
N GLY A 466 18.29 -24.52 0.28
CA GLY A 466 18.71 -23.69 -0.85
C GLY A 466 18.12 -24.03 -2.20
N MET A 467 18.69 -23.35 -3.18
CA MET A 467 18.34 -23.50 -4.59
C MET A 467 19.62 -23.50 -5.41
N ILE A 468 19.78 -24.50 -6.25
CA ILE A 468 20.99 -24.71 -7.04
C ILE A 468 20.59 -24.97 -8.48
N ASN A 469 21.18 -24.25 -9.42
CA ASN A 469 21.02 -24.48 -10.85
C ASN A 469 22.17 -25.38 -11.35
N THR A 470 21.87 -26.37 -12.15
CA THR A 470 22.88 -27.24 -12.75
C THR A 470 22.48 -27.77 -14.12
N HIS A 471 23.49 -28.07 -14.93
CA HIS A 471 23.36 -28.73 -16.22
C HIS A 471 23.73 -30.22 -16.15
N TYR A 472 24.32 -30.69 -15.04
CA TYR A 472 24.81 -32.02 -14.92
C TYR A 472 23.71 -33.05 -14.66
N SER A 473 23.60 -34.04 -15.55
CA SER A 473 22.62 -35.14 -15.44
C SER A 473 22.88 -36.02 -14.20
N SER A 474 24.14 -36.15 -13.77
CA SER A 474 24.54 -36.90 -12.54
C SER A 474 23.91 -36.29 -11.30
N LEU A 475 23.96 -34.96 -11.16
CA LEU A 475 23.35 -34.25 -10.03
C LEU A 475 21.83 -34.38 -10.00
N LYS A 476 21.17 -34.41 -11.17
CA LYS A 476 19.74 -34.67 -11.28
C LYS A 476 19.36 -36.06 -10.80
N ALA A 477 20.17 -37.07 -11.20
CA ALA A 477 20.00 -38.45 -10.76
C ALA A 477 20.28 -38.60 -9.27
N PHE A 478 21.31 -37.94 -8.75
CA PHE A 478 21.66 -37.93 -7.32
C PHE A 478 20.52 -37.33 -6.48
N ALA A 479 19.96 -36.21 -6.90
CA ALA A 479 18.84 -35.59 -6.22
C ALA A 479 17.54 -36.42 -6.22
N HIS A 480 17.37 -37.27 -7.22
CA HIS A 480 16.22 -38.18 -7.26
C HIS A 480 16.33 -39.33 -6.26
N LYS A 481 17.58 -39.75 -5.92
CA LYS A 481 17.83 -40.90 -5.07
C LYS A 481 17.95 -40.54 -3.58
N ASN A 482 18.19 -39.27 -3.24
CA ASN A 482 18.52 -38.86 -1.89
C ASN A 482 17.44 -37.95 -1.28
N ASP A 483 16.94 -38.30 -0.11
CA ASP A 483 16.06 -37.45 0.69
C ASP A 483 16.80 -36.17 1.07
N GLY A 484 16.06 -35.07 1.13
CA GLY A 484 16.59 -33.70 1.40
C GLY A 484 16.82 -32.90 0.12
N LEU A 485 16.83 -33.55 -1.03
CA LEU A 485 16.99 -32.93 -2.34
C LEU A 485 15.71 -33.08 -3.17
N VAL A 486 15.39 -32.07 -3.99
CA VAL A 486 14.26 -32.11 -4.91
C VAL A 486 14.65 -31.54 -6.28
N ASN A 487 14.34 -32.25 -7.33
CA ASN A 487 14.50 -31.75 -8.69
C ASN A 487 13.37 -30.75 -9.04
N ALA A 488 13.70 -29.75 -9.84
CA ALA A 488 12.74 -28.85 -10.45
C ALA A 488 13.16 -28.54 -11.90
N ALA A 489 12.17 -28.31 -12.74
CA ALA A 489 12.36 -27.99 -14.14
C ALA A 489 11.75 -26.63 -14.50
N MET A 490 12.44 -25.87 -15.36
CA MET A 490 11.80 -24.77 -16.06
C MET A 490 11.04 -25.34 -17.26
N ILE A 491 9.73 -25.09 -17.29
CA ILE A 491 8.84 -25.57 -18.36
C ILE A 491 9.18 -24.87 -19.67
N PHE A 492 9.29 -25.66 -20.74
CA PHE A 492 9.60 -25.20 -22.09
C PHE A 492 8.47 -25.59 -23.04
N ASP A 493 8.02 -24.64 -23.86
CA ASP A 493 7.02 -24.91 -24.93
C ASP A 493 7.73 -25.49 -26.15
N GLU A 494 7.66 -26.80 -26.29
CA GLU A 494 8.29 -27.51 -27.40
C GLU A 494 7.67 -27.16 -28.77
N LYS A 495 6.38 -26.80 -28.83
CA LYS A 495 5.70 -26.46 -30.09
C LYS A 495 6.21 -25.15 -30.67
N ASN A 496 6.32 -24.14 -29.79
CA ASN A 496 6.77 -22.81 -30.18
C ASN A 496 8.27 -22.62 -29.96
N LEU A 497 8.96 -23.55 -29.29
CA LEU A 497 10.34 -23.45 -28.77
C LEU A 497 10.60 -22.14 -28.06
N GLN A 498 9.73 -21.80 -27.12
CA GLN A 498 9.84 -20.62 -26.29
C GLN A 498 9.81 -21.01 -24.80
N PRO A 499 10.59 -20.34 -23.97
CA PRO A 499 10.51 -20.56 -22.54
C PRO A 499 9.17 -20.07 -22.02
N THR A 500 8.53 -20.86 -21.16
CA THR A 500 7.31 -20.45 -20.47
C THR A 500 7.61 -19.70 -19.18
N PHE A 501 8.86 -19.75 -18.71
CA PHE A 501 9.33 -19.20 -17.43
C PHE A 501 8.60 -19.74 -16.19
N GLN A 502 7.90 -20.87 -16.33
CA GLN A 502 7.19 -21.52 -15.24
C GLN A 502 8.06 -22.59 -14.60
N LEU A 503 8.07 -22.63 -13.26
CA LEU A 503 8.79 -23.65 -12.48
C LEU A 503 7.87 -24.81 -12.16
N SER A 504 8.34 -26.06 -12.42
CA SER A 504 7.69 -27.28 -12.02
C SER A 504 8.57 -28.05 -11.06
N VAL A 505 8.11 -28.25 -9.85
CA VAL A 505 8.83 -28.96 -8.79
C VAL A 505 8.52 -30.46 -8.83
N GLY A 506 9.50 -31.30 -8.44
CA GLY A 506 9.37 -32.74 -8.33
C GLY A 506 9.85 -33.50 -9.57
N ARG A 507 10.35 -32.83 -10.60
CA ARG A 507 10.87 -33.46 -11.82
C ARG A 507 12.17 -32.80 -12.30
N PRO A 508 13.12 -33.53 -12.86
CA PRO A 508 14.28 -32.98 -13.54
C PRO A 508 13.89 -32.49 -14.94
N GLY A 509 14.44 -31.34 -15.37
CA GLY A 509 14.24 -30.84 -16.75
C GLY A 509 15.20 -31.43 -17.75
N SER A 510 14.77 -31.56 -19.03
CA SER A 510 15.63 -31.91 -20.15
C SER A 510 16.35 -30.68 -20.73
N SER A 511 17.48 -30.92 -21.43
CA SER A 511 18.28 -29.81 -21.98
C SER A 511 17.75 -29.28 -23.31
N TYR A 512 16.89 -30.03 -24.01
CA TYR A 512 16.33 -29.73 -25.34
C TYR A 512 17.36 -29.30 -26.41
N ALA A 513 18.64 -29.60 -26.21
CA ALA A 513 19.71 -29.09 -27.07
C ALA A 513 19.61 -29.61 -28.52
N LEU A 514 19.28 -30.90 -28.71
CA LEU A 514 19.13 -31.50 -30.05
C LEU A 514 17.84 -31.03 -30.72
N GLU A 515 16.74 -30.92 -30.00
CA GLU A 515 15.46 -30.41 -30.50
C GLU A 515 15.57 -28.93 -30.94
N ILE A 516 16.29 -28.14 -30.20
CA ILE A 516 16.59 -26.76 -30.57
C ILE A 516 17.45 -26.69 -31.80
N ALA A 517 18.51 -27.56 -31.92
CA ALA A 517 19.35 -27.64 -33.10
C ALA A 517 18.56 -28.04 -34.34
N GLU A 518 17.63 -29.00 -34.26
CA GLU A 518 16.74 -29.42 -35.34
C GLU A 518 15.85 -28.24 -35.80
N LYS A 519 15.29 -27.49 -34.88
CA LYS A 519 14.39 -26.36 -35.23
C LYS A 519 15.13 -25.16 -35.84
N ILE A 520 16.34 -24.85 -35.41
CA ILE A 520 17.20 -23.84 -36.01
C ILE A 520 17.63 -24.27 -37.44
N LYS A 521 17.23 -25.53 -37.87
CA LYS A 521 17.57 -26.16 -39.15
C LYS A 521 19.08 -26.36 -39.31
N LEU A 522 19.77 -26.82 -38.27
CA LEU A 522 21.12 -27.34 -38.41
C LEU A 522 21.09 -28.53 -39.38
N PRO A 523 22.11 -28.70 -40.24
CA PRO A 523 22.12 -29.79 -41.21
C PRO A 523 21.88 -31.16 -40.56
N PRO A 524 21.00 -32.04 -41.14
CA PRO A 524 20.62 -33.29 -40.52
C PRO A 524 21.78 -34.25 -40.26
N ASP A 525 22.83 -34.21 -41.12
CA ASP A 525 24.04 -34.98 -41.00
C ASP A 525 24.85 -34.59 -39.76
N ILE A 526 24.93 -33.30 -39.44
CA ILE A 526 25.57 -32.78 -38.23
C ILE A 526 24.80 -33.24 -36.99
N ILE A 527 23.47 -33.15 -36.99
CA ILE A 527 22.62 -33.59 -35.90
C ILE A 527 22.76 -35.11 -35.68
N ALA A 528 22.74 -35.89 -36.74
CA ALA A 528 22.92 -37.32 -36.68
C ALA A 528 24.31 -37.69 -36.12
N TYR A 529 25.36 -36.98 -36.52
CA TYR A 529 26.69 -37.17 -35.98
C TYR A 529 26.77 -36.80 -34.50
N ALA A 530 26.19 -35.65 -34.10
CA ALA A 530 26.15 -35.22 -32.71
C ALA A 530 25.40 -36.24 -31.82
N ARG A 531 24.28 -36.76 -32.29
CA ARG A 531 23.47 -37.79 -31.61
C ARG A 531 24.28 -39.08 -31.38
N LYS A 532 25.02 -39.53 -32.42
CA LYS A 532 25.91 -40.70 -32.32
C LYS A 532 27.11 -40.46 -31.34
N LYS A 533 27.64 -39.23 -31.31
CA LYS A 533 28.78 -38.88 -30.43
C LYS A 533 28.34 -38.69 -28.98
N ALA A 534 27.15 -38.22 -28.70
CA ALA A 534 26.61 -38.04 -27.33
C ALA A 534 26.43 -39.41 -26.62
N GLY A 535 26.39 -40.51 -27.34
CA GLY A 535 26.24 -41.85 -26.80
C GLY A 535 24.78 -42.27 -26.54
N ASP A 536 24.45 -43.53 -26.88
CA ASP A 536 23.07 -44.03 -26.81
C ASP A 536 22.46 -43.99 -25.41
N GLN A 537 23.26 -44.16 -24.36
CA GLN A 537 22.76 -44.08 -22.98
C GLN A 537 22.37 -42.65 -22.55
N THR A 538 23.16 -41.64 -22.93
CA THR A 538 22.89 -40.23 -22.60
C THR A 538 21.69 -39.74 -23.39
N VAL A 539 21.61 -40.10 -24.68
CA VAL A 539 20.49 -39.72 -25.57
C VAL A 539 19.20 -40.38 -25.11
N SER A 540 19.23 -41.69 -24.78
CA SER A 540 18.06 -42.43 -24.31
C SER A 540 17.56 -41.91 -22.95
N PHE A 541 18.47 -41.49 -22.03
CA PHE A 541 18.09 -40.90 -20.77
C PHE A 541 17.43 -39.53 -20.95
N GLU A 542 18.00 -38.63 -21.77
CA GLU A 542 17.40 -37.34 -22.08
C GLU A 542 16.05 -37.50 -22.85
N GLN A 543 15.93 -38.48 -23.74
CA GLN A 543 14.66 -38.77 -24.40
C GLN A 543 13.60 -39.30 -23.44
N LEU A 544 13.99 -40.15 -22.47
CA LEU A 544 13.09 -40.62 -21.42
C LEU A 544 12.61 -39.44 -20.55
N LEU A 545 13.53 -38.55 -20.15
CA LEU A 545 13.18 -37.32 -19.40
C LEU A 545 12.22 -36.46 -20.21
N SER A 546 12.50 -36.22 -21.50
CA SER A 546 11.62 -35.41 -22.37
C SER A 546 10.22 -36.06 -22.48
N THR A 547 10.14 -37.40 -22.64
CA THR A 547 8.86 -38.12 -22.73
C THR A 547 8.08 -38.02 -21.39
N LEU A 548 8.75 -38.20 -20.26
CA LEU A 548 8.15 -38.00 -18.93
C LEU A 548 7.67 -36.60 -18.73
N ASP A 549 8.43 -35.61 -19.15
CA ASP A 549 8.05 -34.19 -19.07
C ASP A 549 6.77 -33.90 -19.89
N LYS A 550 6.65 -34.53 -21.07
CA LYS A 550 5.44 -34.41 -21.91
C LYS A 550 4.23 -35.01 -21.21
N GLU A 551 4.37 -36.20 -20.64
CA GLU A 551 3.25 -36.89 -19.99
C GLU A 551 2.84 -36.15 -18.68
N VAL A 552 3.79 -35.70 -17.88
CA VAL A 552 3.50 -34.92 -16.69
C VAL A 552 2.86 -33.56 -17.02
N SER A 553 3.33 -32.88 -18.10
CA SER A 553 2.74 -31.60 -18.55
C SER A 553 1.30 -31.83 -19.06
N ARG A 554 1.04 -32.95 -19.74
CA ARG A 554 -0.31 -33.32 -20.16
C ARG A 554 -1.22 -33.57 -18.98
N LEU A 555 -0.78 -34.38 -18.01
CA LEU A 555 -1.53 -34.69 -16.79
C LEU A 555 -1.80 -33.42 -15.97
N GLN A 556 -0.81 -32.54 -15.82
CA GLN A 556 -1.00 -31.28 -15.13
C GLN A 556 -2.05 -30.39 -15.81
N SER A 557 -2.03 -30.27 -17.15
CA SER A 557 -3.04 -29.54 -17.89
C SER A 557 -4.43 -30.13 -17.72
N GLU A 558 -4.57 -31.46 -17.71
CA GLU A 558 -5.82 -32.15 -17.41
C GLU A 558 -6.32 -31.89 -15.98
N VAL A 559 -5.42 -31.97 -14.99
CA VAL A 559 -5.76 -31.67 -13.59
C VAL A 559 -6.23 -30.21 -13.44
N GLU A 560 -5.59 -29.26 -14.12
CA GLU A 560 -6.00 -27.85 -14.08
C GLU A 560 -7.37 -27.64 -14.77
N GLN A 561 -7.62 -28.32 -15.89
CA GLN A 561 -8.94 -28.32 -16.50
C GLN A 561 -10.01 -28.89 -15.58
N TYR A 562 -9.72 -30.00 -14.88
CA TYR A 562 -10.66 -30.59 -13.91
C TYR A 562 -10.90 -29.65 -12.73
N ARG A 563 -9.88 -28.99 -12.20
CA ARG A 563 -10.03 -27.99 -11.12
C ARG A 563 -10.87 -26.79 -11.57
N ASN A 564 -10.69 -26.33 -12.79
CA ASN A 564 -11.50 -25.23 -13.33
C ASN A 564 -12.96 -25.67 -13.52
N LYS A 565 -13.18 -26.87 -14.06
CA LYS A 565 -14.54 -27.46 -14.14
C LYS A 565 -15.18 -27.64 -12.78
N GLN A 566 -14.42 -28.04 -11.77
CA GLN A 566 -14.91 -28.15 -10.40
C GLN A 566 -15.33 -26.80 -9.81
N LYS A 567 -14.52 -25.76 -10.00
CA LYS A 567 -14.87 -24.39 -9.60
C LYS A 567 -16.13 -23.87 -10.28
N ASP A 568 -16.28 -24.19 -11.57
CA ASP A 568 -17.47 -23.78 -12.32
C ASP A 568 -18.70 -24.56 -11.87
N LEU A 569 -18.56 -25.85 -11.55
CA LEU A 569 -19.61 -26.66 -10.95
C LEU A 569 -20.01 -26.12 -9.57
N ASP A 570 -19.05 -25.78 -8.73
CA ASP A 570 -19.33 -25.20 -7.39
C ASP A 570 -20.09 -23.88 -7.50
N LYS A 571 -19.71 -23.01 -8.45
CA LYS A 571 -20.47 -21.78 -8.74
C LYS A 571 -21.88 -22.07 -9.22
N LEU A 572 -22.04 -23.07 -10.12
CA LEU A 572 -23.34 -23.45 -10.62
C LEU A 572 -24.23 -24.00 -9.51
N ILE A 573 -23.67 -24.85 -8.62
CA ILE A 573 -24.37 -25.36 -7.43
C ILE A 573 -24.81 -24.23 -6.51
N GLN A 574 -23.93 -23.26 -6.25
CA GLN A 574 -24.28 -22.09 -5.44
C GLN A 574 -25.42 -21.29 -6.07
N ASN A 575 -25.32 -21.00 -7.37
CA ASN A 575 -26.35 -20.26 -8.09
C ASN A 575 -27.69 -21.03 -8.10
N TYR A 576 -27.66 -22.35 -8.32
CA TYR A 576 -28.85 -23.20 -8.30
C TYR A 576 -29.48 -23.24 -6.91
N THR A 577 -28.66 -23.35 -5.87
CA THR A 577 -29.13 -23.37 -4.47
C THR A 577 -29.80 -22.04 -4.12
N GLN A 578 -29.21 -20.94 -4.57
CA GLN A 578 -29.77 -19.60 -4.35
C GLN A 578 -31.08 -19.39 -5.14
N ALA A 579 -31.13 -19.83 -6.40
CA ALA A 579 -32.33 -19.76 -7.23
C ALA A 579 -33.46 -20.63 -6.64
N ASN A 580 -33.13 -21.81 -6.13
CA ASN A 580 -34.10 -22.69 -5.50
C ASN A 580 -34.66 -22.11 -4.19
N LYS A 581 -33.80 -21.49 -3.35
CA LYS A 581 -34.28 -20.75 -2.18
C LYS A 581 -35.20 -19.59 -2.55
N GLN A 582 -34.91 -18.85 -3.60
CA GLN A 582 -35.79 -17.79 -4.10
C GLN A 582 -37.13 -18.33 -4.64
N TYR A 583 -37.06 -19.45 -5.35
CA TYR A 583 -38.27 -20.09 -5.89
C TYR A 583 -39.20 -20.58 -4.75
N GLU A 584 -38.65 -21.28 -3.76
CA GLU A 584 -39.42 -21.74 -2.58
C GLU A 584 -40.01 -20.55 -1.79
N TYR A 585 -39.23 -19.47 -1.65
CA TYR A 585 -39.71 -18.23 -1.03
C TYR A 585 -40.88 -17.61 -1.82
N LYS A 586 -40.79 -17.50 -3.14
CA LYS A 586 -41.88 -16.98 -4.00
C LYS A 586 -43.13 -17.88 -3.93
N LYS A 587 -42.92 -19.18 -3.96
CA LYS A 587 -44.02 -20.18 -3.84
C LYS A 587 -44.75 -20.07 -2.52
N LEU A 588 -43.99 -19.92 -1.42
CA LEU A 588 -44.58 -19.75 -0.08
C LEU A 588 -45.32 -18.43 0.04
N LYS A 589 -44.76 -17.36 -0.51
CA LYS A 589 -45.39 -16.03 -0.54
C LYS A 589 -46.72 -16.04 -1.32
N LEU A 590 -46.75 -16.67 -2.49
CA LEU A 590 -47.98 -16.83 -3.28
C LEU A 590 -49.05 -17.62 -2.52
N ARG A 591 -48.66 -18.70 -1.82
CA ARG A 591 -49.58 -19.45 -0.98
C ARG A 591 -50.13 -18.64 0.17
N LEU A 592 -49.31 -17.79 0.79
CA LEU A 592 -49.74 -16.87 1.85
C LEU A 592 -50.73 -15.85 1.32
N GLU A 593 -50.44 -15.24 0.17
CA GLU A 593 -51.37 -14.27 -0.46
C GLU A 593 -52.72 -14.90 -0.83
N GLN A 594 -52.69 -16.13 -1.35
CA GLN A 594 -53.96 -16.90 -1.61
C GLN A 594 -54.75 -17.16 -0.33
N LYS A 595 -54.09 -17.62 0.75
CA LYS A 595 -54.75 -17.81 2.02
C LYS A 595 -55.25 -16.51 2.66
N GLN A 596 -54.54 -15.42 2.55
CA GLN A 596 -55.01 -14.10 2.99
C GLN A 596 -56.27 -13.67 2.25
N PHE A 597 -56.31 -13.88 0.93
CA PHE A 597 -57.45 -13.54 0.10
C PHE A 597 -58.67 -14.40 0.50
N GLU A 598 -58.50 -15.72 0.73
CA GLU A 598 -59.55 -16.62 1.18
C GLU A 598 -60.10 -16.21 2.56
N ILE A 599 -59.25 -15.86 3.54
CA ILE A 599 -59.62 -15.40 4.87
C ILE A 599 -60.36 -14.07 4.78
N HIS A 600 -59.94 -13.16 3.95
CA HIS A 600 -60.60 -11.84 3.74
C HIS A 600 -62.01 -12.03 3.14
N GLN A 601 -62.16 -12.94 2.17
CA GLN A 601 -63.44 -13.25 1.56
C GLN A 601 -64.41 -13.92 2.58
N LYS A 602 -63.89 -14.82 3.42
CA LYS A 602 -64.65 -15.48 4.48
C LYS A 602 -65.01 -14.50 5.63
N SER A 603 -64.12 -13.60 6.01
CA SER A 603 -64.39 -12.60 7.06
C SER A 603 -65.43 -11.55 6.61
N GLY A 604 -65.43 -11.20 5.31
CA GLY A 604 -66.47 -10.36 4.71
C GLY A 604 -67.83 -11.00 4.82
N LYS A 605 -67.95 -12.30 4.46
CA LYS A 605 -69.17 -13.09 4.58
C LYS A 605 -69.60 -13.30 6.06
N GLN A 606 -68.64 -13.37 7.00
CA GLN A 606 -68.95 -13.51 8.39
C GLN A 606 -69.55 -12.22 9.00
N LYS A 607 -69.11 -11.04 8.57
CA LYS A 607 -69.70 -9.75 8.95
C LYS A 607 -71.11 -9.60 8.42
N GLU A 608 -71.40 -10.08 7.20
CA GLU A 608 -72.72 -10.14 6.64
C GLU A 608 -73.61 -11.15 7.41
N LEU A 609 -73.06 -12.33 7.71
CA LEU A 609 -73.78 -13.35 8.52
C LEU A 609 -74.06 -12.86 9.96
N GLU A 610 -73.11 -12.15 10.62
CA GLU A 610 -73.29 -11.52 11.94
C GLU A 610 -74.40 -10.43 11.92
N LYS A 611 -74.46 -9.68 10.80
CA LYS A 611 -75.52 -8.71 10.54
C LYS A 611 -76.92 -9.43 10.40
N TYR A 612 -77.02 -10.51 9.58
CA TYR A 612 -78.15 -11.35 9.43
C TYR A 612 -78.55 -12.07 10.71
N ILE A 613 -77.61 -12.59 11.50
CA ILE A 613 -77.82 -13.22 12.77
C ILE A 613 -78.33 -12.21 13.81
N LYS A 614 -77.83 -10.95 13.74
CA LYS A 614 -78.35 -9.86 14.56
C LYS A 614 -79.74 -9.47 14.21
N GLU A 615 -80.12 -9.48 12.94
CA GLU A 615 -81.47 -9.25 12.41
C GLU A 615 -82.39 -10.45 12.74
N LEU A 616 -81.90 -11.68 12.66
CA LEU A 616 -82.69 -12.91 13.04
C LEU A 616 -82.87 -13.07 14.57
N ARG A 617 -81.90 -12.59 15.37
CA ARG A 617 -82.11 -12.56 16.86
C ARG A 617 -83.19 -11.59 17.31
N LEU A 618 -83.56 -10.68 16.45
CA LEU A 618 -84.68 -9.77 16.67
C LEU A 618 -86.05 -10.43 16.37
N ILE A 619 -86.08 -11.62 15.73
CA ILE A 619 -87.32 -12.27 15.26
C ILE A 619 -87.65 -13.62 15.94
N GLN A 620 -86.64 -14.42 16.39
CA GLN A 620 -86.90 -15.61 17.28
C GLN A 620 -85.60 -16.39 17.59
N SER A 621 -85.55 -16.93 18.82
CA SER A 621 -84.49 -17.78 19.33
C SER A 621 -84.45 -19.19 18.77
N THR A 622 -83.35 -19.72 18.27
CA THR A 622 -83.12 -21.17 18.12
C THR A 622 -81.70 -21.56 18.39
N GLU A 623 -81.52 -22.51 19.29
CA GLU A 623 -80.20 -23.12 19.76
C GLU A 623 -79.39 -23.71 18.60
N ALA A 624 -79.96 -24.00 17.44
CA ALA A 624 -79.30 -24.56 16.31
C ALA A 624 -78.38 -23.54 15.61
N ALA A 625 -78.72 -22.25 15.59
CA ALA A 625 -77.93 -21.18 14.95
C ALA A 625 -76.66 -20.85 15.78
N GLU A 626 -76.71 -21.02 17.10
CA GLU A 626 -75.57 -20.80 17.99
C GLU A 626 -74.47 -21.90 17.85
N LYS A 627 -74.95 -23.18 17.69
CA LYS A 627 -73.98 -24.29 17.46
C LYS A 627 -73.28 -24.20 16.10
N GLU A 628 -73.95 -23.75 15.07
CA GLU A 628 -73.40 -23.61 13.75
C GLU A 628 -72.41 -22.40 13.67
N ALA A 629 -72.73 -21.29 14.34
CA ALA A 629 -71.82 -20.13 14.48
C ALA A 629 -70.56 -20.47 15.30
N ALA A 630 -70.67 -21.27 16.35
CA ALA A 630 -69.53 -21.73 17.13
C ALA A 630 -68.64 -22.70 16.37
N ARG A 631 -69.17 -23.56 15.50
CA ARG A 631 -68.43 -24.47 14.65
C ARG A 631 -67.63 -23.68 13.57
N LYS A 632 -68.28 -22.70 12.95
CA LYS A 632 -67.56 -21.83 11.92
C LYS A 632 -66.50 -20.93 12.54
N ARG A 633 -66.65 -20.45 13.79
CA ARG A 633 -65.60 -19.72 14.51
C ARG A 633 -64.38 -20.60 14.75
N LYS A 634 -64.60 -21.86 15.15
CA LYS A 634 -63.49 -22.79 15.39
C LYS A 634 -62.74 -23.20 14.15
N GLU A 635 -63.41 -23.29 12.98
CA GLU A 635 -62.78 -23.53 11.66
C GLU A 635 -61.93 -22.32 11.23
N LEU A 636 -62.40 -21.10 11.47
CA LEU A 636 -61.68 -19.87 11.15
C LEU A 636 -60.46 -19.61 12.08
N GLU A 637 -60.54 -19.99 13.34
CA GLU A 637 -59.42 -19.99 14.30
C GLU A 637 -58.32 -20.97 13.86
N ALA A 638 -58.69 -22.18 13.41
CA ALA A 638 -57.74 -23.16 12.90
C ALA A 638 -57.10 -22.74 11.57
N GLU A 639 -57.83 -22.03 10.69
CA GLU A 639 -57.26 -21.44 9.47
C GLU A 639 -56.34 -20.26 9.78
N ALA A 640 -56.65 -19.43 10.77
CA ALA A 640 -55.79 -18.34 11.22
C ALA A 640 -54.49 -18.87 11.85
N ASP A 641 -54.53 -19.92 12.64
CA ASP A 641 -53.34 -20.57 13.23
C ASP A 641 -52.43 -21.16 12.12
N SER A 642 -53.04 -21.76 11.08
CA SER A 642 -52.25 -22.27 9.94
C SER A 642 -51.55 -21.14 9.13
N PHE A 643 -52.18 -19.95 9.09
CA PHE A 643 -51.58 -18.77 8.47
C PHE A 643 -50.40 -18.23 9.27
N VAL A 644 -50.51 -18.20 10.60
CA VAL A 644 -49.41 -17.80 11.50
C VAL A 644 -48.19 -18.73 11.36
N GLN A 645 -48.44 -20.05 11.27
CA GLN A 645 -47.36 -21.03 11.08
C GLN A 645 -46.66 -20.85 9.72
N MET A 646 -47.41 -20.58 8.66
CA MET A 646 -46.82 -20.37 7.34
C MET A 646 -46.05 -19.05 7.24
N ASN A 647 -46.48 -18.01 7.95
CA ASN A 647 -45.74 -16.74 8.07
C ASN A 647 -44.44 -16.91 8.87
N HIS A 648 -44.43 -17.77 9.88
CA HIS A 648 -43.26 -18.15 10.66
C HIS A 648 -42.24 -18.88 9.77
N GLN A 649 -42.68 -19.78 8.89
CA GLN A 649 -41.80 -20.46 7.92
C GLN A 649 -41.21 -19.50 6.88
N LEU A 650 -41.95 -18.49 6.44
CA LEU A 650 -41.47 -17.47 5.53
C LEU A 650 -40.40 -16.61 6.19
N HIS A 651 -40.57 -16.23 7.46
CA HIS A 651 -39.58 -15.47 8.22
C HIS A 651 -38.30 -16.25 8.50
N SER A 652 -38.42 -17.56 8.79
CA SER A 652 -37.22 -18.41 8.99
C SER A 652 -36.41 -18.62 7.73
N MET A 653 -36.99 -18.50 6.53
CA MET A 653 -36.28 -18.56 5.25
C MET A 653 -35.62 -17.24 4.87
N THR A 654 -36.05 -16.11 5.41
CA THR A 654 -35.48 -14.78 5.12
C THR A 654 -34.34 -14.40 6.07
N MET A 655 -34.36 -14.90 7.29
CA MET A 655 -33.29 -14.74 8.27
C MET A 655 -32.48 -16.04 8.29
N GLY A 656 -31.26 -16.03 7.75
CA GLY A 656 -30.34 -17.16 7.87
C GLY A 656 -30.24 -17.64 9.32
N GLU A 657 -29.97 -18.92 9.55
CA GLU A 657 -29.90 -19.63 10.82
C GLU A 657 -29.30 -18.79 11.97
N HIS A 658 -30.12 -18.00 12.60
CA HIS A 658 -29.83 -17.46 13.93
C HIS A 658 -30.55 -18.36 14.92
N ASN A 659 -29.77 -19.19 15.61
CA ASN A 659 -30.27 -19.92 16.79
C ASN A 659 -30.99 -18.94 17.73
N PRO A 660 -32.22 -19.21 18.13
CA PRO A 660 -32.90 -18.37 19.11
C PRO A 660 -32.08 -18.35 20.41
N PRO A 661 -31.75 -17.18 20.96
CA PRO A 661 -31.04 -17.09 22.22
C PRO A 661 -31.88 -17.74 23.33
N ARG A 662 -31.28 -18.73 24.00
CA ARG A 662 -31.93 -19.54 25.04
C ARG A 662 -32.24 -18.80 26.35
N ASP A 663 -31.83 -17.54 26.54
CA ASP A 663 -32.00 -16.78 27.79
C ASP A 663 -32.28 -15.30 27.53
N ILE A 664 -33.57 -14.96 27.39
CA ILE A 664 -34.04 -13.56 27.42
C ILE A 664 -34.49 -13.25 28.85
N ARG A 665 -33.93 -12.22 29.49
CA ARG A 665 -34.18 -11.81 30.87
C ARG A 665 -34.96 -10.49 30.96
N PRO A 666 -35.68 -10.22 32.03
CA PRO A 666 -36.26 -8.90 32.28
C PRO A 666 -35.17 -7.84 32.27
N GLY A 667 -35.38 -6.79 31.47
CA GLY A 667 -34.42 -5.74 31.24
C GLY A 667 -33.76 -5.76 29.86
N ASP A 668 -33.78 -6.88 29.14
CA ASP A 668 -33.24 -7.01 27.81
C ASP A 668 -34.05 -6.24 26.77
N THR A 669 -33.37 -5.63 25.81
CA THR A 669 -34.00 -5.02 24.63
C THR A 669 -34.20 -6.10 23.58
N VAL A 670 -35.41 -6.26 23.13
CA VAL A 670 -35.82 -7.32 22.20
C VAL A 670 -36.53 -6.72 20.99
N LYS A 671 -36.36 -7.34 19.86
CA LYS A 671 -37.11 -7.03 18.64
C LYS A 671 -38.18 -8.10 18.42
N MET A 672 -39.41 -7.69 18.28
CA MET A 672 -40.52 -8.59 18.00
C MET A 672 -40.45 -9.06 16.54
N ILE A 673 -40.36 -10.37 16.31
CA ILE A 673 -40.23 -10.98 14.99
C ILE A 673 -41.42 -10.65 14.10
N PHE A 674 -42.62 -10.57 14.69
CA PHE A 674 -43.86 -10.40 13.97
C PHE A 674 -44.12 -8.97 13.47
N SER A 675 -43.82 -7.97 14.31
CA SER A 675 -44.12 -6.56 14.01
C SER A 675 -42.88 -5.75 13.61
N GLY A 676 -41.68 -6.30 13.78
CA GLY A 676 -40.43 -5.59 13.60
C GLY A 676 -40.14 -4.50 14.66
N MET A 677 -41.08 -4.28 15.59
CA MET A 677 -40.96 -3.28 16.65
C MET A 677 -39.97 -3.73 17.72
N THR A 678 -39.24 -2.77 18.27
CA THR A 678 -38.33 -2.99 19.40
C THR A 678 -39.01 -2.61 20.70
N GLY A 679 -38.80 -3.41 21.75
CA GLY A 679 -39.32 -3.16 23.09
C GLY A 679 -38.42 -3.73 24.16
N LYS A 680 -38.67 -3.34 25.40
CA LYS A 680 -37.91 -3.79 26.58
C LYS A 680 -38.71 -4.82 27.36
N VAL A 681 -38.09 -5.93 27.71
CA VAL A 681 -38.73 -6.98 28.53
C VAL A 681 -38.88 -6.48 29.96
N ILE A 682 -40.14 -6.36 30.45
CA ILE A 682 -40.42 -5.89 31.81
C ILE A 682 -40.46 -7.06 32.79
N LYS A 683 -41.09 -8.16 32.43
CA LYS A 683 -41.40 -9.27 33.32
C LYS A 683 -41.48 -10.60 32.55
N SER A 684 -41.08 -11.69 33.25
CA SER A 684 -41.28 -13.07 32.76
C SER A 684 -42.17 -13.81 33.72
N GLU A 685 -43.32 -14.30 33.27
CA GLU A 685 -44.28 -15.11 34.06
C GLU A 685 -44.84 -16.29 33.26
N LYS A 686 -44.81 -17.50 33.86
CA LYS A 686 -45.36 -18.72 33.28
C LYS A 686 -44.92 -19.01 31.85
N GLY A 687 -43.65 -18.78 31.49
CA GLY A 687 -43.10 -19.03 30.15
C GLY A 687 -43.45 -17.99 29.09
N LYS A 688 -44.01 -16.84 29.51
CA LYS A 688 -44.30 -15.71 28.60
C LYS A 688 -43.53 -14.47 29.04
N LEU A 689 -43.10 -13.66 28.09
CA LEU A 689 -42.36 -12.41 28.28
C LEU A 689 -43.27 -11.23 28.00
N TYR A 690 -43.28 -10.25 28.89
CA TYR A 690 -44.00 -9.00 28.73
C TYR A 690 -43.04 -7.95 28.18
N VAL A 691 -43.26 -7.54 26.94
CA VAL A 691 -42.41 -6.58 26.21
C VAL A 691 -43.13 -5.25 26.11
N GLN A 692 -42.54 -4.22 26.67
CA GLN A 692 -43.06 -2.86 26.59
C GLN A 692 -42.42 -2.12 25.41
N THR A 693 -43.25 -1.61 24.53
CA THR A 693 -42.93 -0.60 23.53
C THR A 693 -43.44 0.77 24.00
N ASP A 694 -43.15 1.85 23.27
CA ASP A 694 -43.49 3.22 23.69
C ASP A 694 -44.99 3.43 24.06
N ASN A 695 -45.89 2.65 23.49
CA ASN A 695 -47.31 2.85 23.66
C ASN A 695 -48.12 1.62 24.15
N MET A 696 -47.53 0.42 24.19
CA MET A 696 -48.27 -0.80 24.53
C MET A 696 -47.39 -1.87 25.16
N THR A 697 -47.97 -2.75 25.97
CA THR A 697 -47.30 -3.94 26.52
C THR A 697 -47.81 -5.17 25.81
N PHE A 698 -46.92 -5.97 25.24
CA PHE A 698 -47.27 -7.21 24.53
C PHE A 698 -46.84 -8.41 25.36
N ASN A 699 -47.68 -9.43 25.35
CA ASN A 699 -47.41 -10.73 26.02
C ASN A 699 -47.01 -11.72 24.92
N MET A 700 -45.71 -12.15 24.92
CA MET A 700 -45.12 -12.92 23.83
C MET A 700 -44.33 -14.11 24.36
N LYS A 701 -44.17 -15.14 23.54
CA LYS A 701 -43.33 -16.28 23.86
C LYS A 701 -41.87 -15.94 23.56
N PRO A 702 -40.86 -16.53 24.23
CA PRO A 702 -39.45 -16.30 23.96
C PRO A 702 -39.06 -16.56 22.49
N GLU A 703 -39.73 -17.46 21.81
CA GLU A 703 -39.54 -17.86 20.41
C GLU A 703 -39.96 -16.76 19.41
N GLU A 704 -40.72 -15.77 19.84
CA GLU A 704 -41.22 -14.66 19.02
C GLU A 704 -40.39 -13.40 19.12
N LEU A 705 -39.25 -13.47 19.87
CA LEU A 705 -38.39 -12.34 20.23
C LEU A 705 -36.93 -12.60 19.83
N LEU A 706 -36.28 -11.57 19.33
CA LEU A 706 -34.85 -11.54 19.08
C LEU A 706 -34.19 -10.58 20.08
N ARG A 707 -33.21 -11.06 20.84
CA ARG A 707 -32.43 -10.23 21.76
C ARG A 707 -31.51 -9.33 20.97
N MET A 708 -31.48 -8.06 21.29
CA MET A 708 -30.53 -7.11 20.79
C MET A 708 -29.43 -6.93 21.84
N ASP A 709 -28.19 -7.38 21.56
CA ASP A 709 -27.08 -7.17 22.46
C ASP A 709 -26.79 -5.67 22.55
N ASN A 710 -26.55 -5.17 23.76
CA ASN A 710 -26.34 -3.77 24.08
C ASN A 710 -25.15 -3.21 23.30
N LEU A 711 -25.45 -2.46 22.25
CA LEU A 711 -24.51 -1.46 21.72
C LEU A 711 -24.64 -0.23 22.64
N VAL A 712 -23.55 0.07 23.34
CA VAL A 712 -23.37 1.27 24.17
C VAL A 712 -23.83 2.49 23.38
N GLU A 713 -24.79 3.23 23.95
CA GLU A 713 -25.22 4.52 23.42
C GLU A 713 -24.05 5.52 23.42
N THR A 714 -23.37 5.63 22.32
CA THR A 714 -22.68 6.87 21.95
C THR A 714 -23.63 7.63 21.01
N ARG A 715 -24.13 8.74 21.52
CA ARG A 715 -24.84 9.74 20.71
C ARG A 715 -23.88 10.22 19.61
N SER A 716 -23.99 9.64 18.44
CA SER A 716 -23.48 10.20 17.20
C SER A 716 -24.56 9.99 16.13
N THR A 717 -24.86 11.06 15.45
CA THR A 717 -25.73 11.10 14.27
C THR A 717 -25.44 9.91 13.35
N PRO A 718 -26.44 9.23 12.80
CA PRO A 718 -26.22 8.06 11.99
C PRO A 718 -25.58 8.45 10.67
N SER A 719 -24.31 8.16 10.52
CA SER A 719 -23.64 8.12 9.23
C SER A 719 -24.04 6.81 8.53
N VAL A 720 -24.74 6.96 7.42
CA VAL A 720 -25.41 5.92 6.64
C VAL A 720 -24.43 5.09 5.78
N ASN A 721 -23.19 4.85 6.22
CA ASN A 721 -22.18 4.18 5.39
C ASN A 721 -21.95 2.68 5.64
N ASN A 722 -22.67 2.02 6.55
CA ASN A 722 -22.32 0.63 6.94
C ASN A 722 -23.27 -0.48 6.44
N VAL A 723 -24.18 -0.23 5.51
CA VAL A 723 -25.06 -1.27 4.96
C VAL A 723 -24.68 -1.70 3.53
N LEU A 724 -23.76 -1.01 2.87
CA LEU A 724 -23.45 -1.21 1.44
C LEU A 724 -22.19 -2.07 1.15
N GLU A 725 -21.45 -2.52 2.16
CA GLU A 725 -20.25 -3.35 1.93
C GLU A 725 -20.51 -4.84 1.64
N ARG A 726 -21.77 -5.29 1.53
CA ARG A 726 -22.08 -6.70 1.28
C ARG A 726 -22.69 -7.02 -0.09
N GLN A 727 -22.81 -6.08 -1.00
CA GLN A 727 -23.13 -6.39 -2.40
C GLN A 727 -22.23 -5.57 -3.33
N GLY A 728 -21.27 -6.23 -3.91
CA GLY A 728 -20.24 -5.65 -4.75
C GLY A 728 -20.74 -5.07 -6.08
N ALA A 729 -21.25 -3.86 -6.02
CA ALA A 729 -21.22 -2.88 -7.10
C ALA A 729 -21.41 -1.52 -6.42
N ALA A 730 -20.32 -0.75 -6.32
CA ALA A 730 -20.40 0.62 -5.82
C ALA A 730 -21.39 1.41 -6.68
N PHE A 731 -22.48 1.94 -6.07
CA PHE A 731 -23.41 2.80 -6.76
C PHE A 731 -22.67 4.07 -7.21
N SER A 732 -22.64 4.33 -8.52
CA SER A 732 -22.07 5.55 -9.06
C SER A 732 -23.09 6.69 -8.96
N PRO A 733 -22.78 7.80 -8.30
CA PRO A 733 -23.71 8.95 -8.20
C PRO A 733 -23.86 9.71 -9.52
N VAL A 734 -23.22 9.27 -10.59
CA VAL A 734 -23.29 9.88 -11.92
C VAL A 734 -23.76 8.85 -12.94
N LEU A 735 -24.81 9.18 -13.68
CA LEU A 735 -25.33 8.41 -14.83
C LEU A 735 -25.06 9.18 -16.13
N ASP A 736 -24.38 8.58 -17.07
CA ASP A 736 -24.15 9.13 -18.42
C ASP A 736 -25.12 8.50 -19.43
N ILE A 737 -25.95 9.34 -20.06
CA ILE A 737 -26.93 8.96 -21.10
C ILE A 737 -26.68 9.66 -22.44
N ARG A 738 -25.51 10.26 -22.63
CA ARG A 738 -25.15 10.93 -23.88
C ARG A 738 -25.14 9.95 -25.05
N GLY A 739 -25.70 10.37 -26.18
CA GLY A 739 -25.74 9.56 -27.39
C GLY A 739 -26.77 8.42 -27.41
N MET A 740 -27.55 8.23 -26.33
CA MET A 740 -28.62 7.23 -26.27
C MET A 740 -29.89 7.69 -26.98
N ARG A 741 -30.65 6.74 -27.50
CA ARG A 741 -32.01 6.98 -28.00
C ARG A 741 -32.96 7.21 -26.84
N LEU A 742 -34.06 7.91 -27.08
CA LEU A 742 -34.98 8.35 -26.03
C LEU A 742 -35.51 7.19 -25.15
N HIS A 743 -35.97 6.08 -25.77
CA HIS A 743 -36.47 4.91 -25.04
C HIS A 743 -35.38 4.16 -24.26
N GLU A 744 -34.15 4.09 -24.77
CA GLU A 744 -33.02 3.46 -24.06
C GLU A 744 -32.60 4.29 -22.84
N ALA A 745 -32.68 5.63 -22.97
CA ALA A 745 -32.38 6.55 -21.87
C ALA A 745 -33.44 6.44 -20.77
N GLU A 746 -34.72 6.30 -21.14
CA GLU A 746 -35.86 6.20 -20.23
C GLU A 746 -35.75 4.95 -19.33
N GLU A 747 -35.56 3.77 -19.93
CA GLU A 747 -35.37 2.53 -19.16
C GLU A 747 -34.13 2.59 -18.23
N LYS A 748 -33.04 3.20 -18.71
CA LYS A 748 -31.82 3.30 -17.92
C LYS A 748 -31.95 4.29 -16.77
N ILE A 749 -32.68 5.38 -16.97
CA ILE A 749 -33.00 6.37 -15.93
C ILE A 749 -33.86 5.74 -14.84
N ASP A 750 -34.95 5.03 -15.21
CA ASP A 750 -35.86 4.40 -14.24
C ASP A 750 -35.09 3.38 -13.38
N LEU A 751 -34.31 2.50 -14.00
CA LEU A 751 -33.50 1.52 -13.27
C LEU A 751 -32.43 2.18 -12.37
N TYR A 752 -31.89 3.31 -12.80
CA TYR A 752 -30.90 4.06 -12.04
C TYR A 752 -31.54 4.80 -10.85
N MET A 753 -32.71 5.38 -11.05
CA MET A 753 -33.47 6.05 -9.99
C MET A 753 -33.89 5.05 -8.88
N ASP A 754 -34.32 3.87 -9.26
CA ASP A 754 -34.63 2.78 -8.30
C ASP A 754 -33.41 2.35 -7.51
N LYS A 755 -32.24 2.22 -8.18
CA LYS A 755 -30.97 1.92 -7.50
C LYS A 755 -30.52 3.05 -6.58
N ALA A 756 -30.71 4.29 -6.96
CA ALA A 756 -30.38 5.45 -6.14
C ALA A 756 -31.22 5.51 -4.86
N LEU A 757 -32.52 5.21 -4.98
CA LEU A 757 -33.42 5.11 -3.83
C LEU A 757 -33.05 3.94 -2.89
N LEU A 758 -32.73 2.78 -3.46
CA LEU A 758 -32.28 1.63 -2.68
C LEU A 758 -30.93 1.88 -1.99
N ALA A 759 -30.05 2.67 -2.62
CA ALA A 759 -28.78 3.10 -2.07
C ALA A 759 -28.89 4.26 -1.08
N ASN A 760 -30.10 4.80 -0.89
CA ASN A 760 -30.41 5.94 0.00
C ASN A 760 -29.48 7.15 -0.24
N VAL A 761 -29.20 7.47 -1.51
CA VAL A 761 -28.33 8.58 -1.90
C VAL A 761 -29.15 9.87 -1.94
N SER A 762 -28.68 10.91 -1.28
CA SER A 762 -29.40 12.21 -1.24
C SER A 762 -29.33 13.01 -2.53
N ARG A 763 -28.33 12.74 -3.39
CA ARG A 763 -28.09 13.51 -4.63
C ARG A 763 -27.49 12.61 -5.71
N VAL A 764 -27.97 12.78 -6.96
CA VAL A 764 -27.40 12.14 -8.16
C VAL A 764 -27.29 13.09 -9.33
N HIS A 765 -26.38 12.78 -10.27
CA HIS A 765 -26.12 13.57 -11.46
C HIS A 765 -26.44 12.76 -12.72
N ILE A 766 -27.23 13.30 -13.65
CA ILE A 766 -27.49 12.70 -14.95
C ILE A 766 -26.89 13.57 -16.04
N VAL A 767 -25.93 13.03 -16.78
CA VAL A 767 -25.24 13.71 -17.89
C VAL A 767 -25.92 13.33 -19.21
N HIS A 768 -26.65 14.27 -19.80
CA HIS A 768 -27.39 14.08 -21.04
C HIS A 768 -26.78 14.82 -22.23
N GLY A 769 -25.80 15.71 -22.01
CA GLY A 769 -25.19 16.52 -23.06
C GLY A 769 -26.07 17.72 -23.45
N ILE A 770 -25.46 18.61 -24.23
CA ILE A 770 -26.12 19.88 -24.65
C ILE A 770 -26.99 19.67 -25.88
N GLY A 771 -26.64 18.81 -26.85
CA GLY A 771 -27.36 18.47 -28.07
C GLY A 771 -28.60 19.31 -28.44
N ASN A 772 -29.59 18.70 -29.11
CA ASN A 772 -30.86 19.36 -29.45
C ASN A 772 -31.83 19.51 -28.25
N GLY A 773 -31.38 19.20 -27.03
CA GLY A 773 -32.16 19.33 -25.81
C GLY A 773 -33.36 18.35 -25.66
N ILE A 774 -33.47 17.30 -26.49
CA ILE A 774 -34.55 16.34 -26.46
C ILE A 774 -34.51 15.53 -25.16
N LEU A 775 -33.34 14.93 -24.80
CA LEU A 775 -33.15 14.18 -23.56
C LEU A 775 -33.34 15.05 -22.32
N LYS A 776 -32.87 16.29 -22.34
CA LYS A 776 -33.06 17.28 -21.25
C LYS A 776 -34.52 17.55 -20.97
N ARG A 777 -35.30 17.81 -22.03
CA ARG A 777 -36.76 18.10 -21.90
C ARG A 777 -37.53 16.87 -21.41
N HIS A 778 -37.21 15.72 -21.93
CA HIS A 778 -37.86 14.46 -21.52
C HIS A 778 -37.55 14.12 -20.06
N LEU A 779 -36.28 14.19 -19.66
CA LEU A 779 -35.84 14.00 -18.27
C LEU A 779 -36.59 14.94 -17.30
N ALA A 780 -36.70 16.21 -17.65
CA ALA A 780 -37.45 17.17 -16.83
C ALA A 780 -38.93 16.84 -16.69
N GLN A 781 -39.56 16.27 -17.75
CA GLN A 781 -40.95 15.78 -17.70
C GLN A 781 -41.11 14.56 -16.81
N MET A 782 -40.18 13.60 -16.87
CA MET A 782 -40.19 12.43 -16.01
C MET A 782 -40.02 12.82 -14.54
N LEU A 783 -38.99 13.63 -14.22
CA LEU A 783 -38.70 14.01 -12.85
C LEU A 783 -39.82 14.77 -12.15
N ARG A 784 -40.63 15.54 -12.87
CA ARG A 784 -41.82 16.22 -12.31
C ARG A 784 -42.96 15.27 -11.89
N LYS A 785 -42.98 14.03 -12.43
CA LYS A 785 -43.98 13.02 -12.09
C LYS A 785 -43.60 12.16 -10.89
N LEU A 786 -42.35 12.21 -10.48
CA LEU A 786 -41.82 11.36 -9.43
C LEU A 786 -41.97 12.01 -8.04
N SER A 787 -42.74 11.42 -7.17
CA SER A 787 -43.11 11.98 -5.85
C SER A 787 -41.92 12.01 -4.87
N PHE A 788 -40.89 11.24 -5.10
CA PHE A 788 -39.69 11.10 -4.24
C PHE A 788 -38.55 12.06 -4.63
N VAL A 789 -38.70 12.84 -5.71
CA VAL A 789 -37.78 13.90 -6.09
C VAL A 789 -38.14 15.18 -5.34
N SER A 790 -37.15 15.77 -4.62
CA SER A 790 -37.32 17.02 -3.90
C SER A 790 -37.18 18.23 -4.85
N ARG A 791 -36.10 18.26 -5.57
CA ARG A 791 -35.85 19.27 -6.61
C ARG A 791 -34.83 18.75 -7.64
N PHE A 792 -34.81 19.36 -8.82
CA PHE A 792 -33.78 19.14 -9.82
C PHE A 792 -33.39 20.47 -10.49
N TYR A 793 -32.11 20.60 -10.85
CA TYR A 793 -31.56 21.82 -11.44
C TYR A 793 -30.34 21.55 -12.32
N HIS A 794 -29.89 22.55 -13.06
CA HIS A 794 -28.69 22.49 -13.91
C HIS A 794 -27.62 23.35 -13.25
N PRO A 795 -26.47 22.80 -12.83
CA PRO A 795 -25.41 23.57 -12.19
C PRO A 795 -24.71 24.47 -13.19
N GLU A 796 -24.30 25.67 -12.73
CA GLU A 796 -23.57 26.63 -13.59
C GLU A 796 -22.07 26.22 -13.67
N ASP A 797 -21.52 25.53 -12.66
CA ASP A 797 -20.10 25.25 -12.51
C ASP A 797 -19.69 23.82 -12.87
N ASP A 798 -20.58 22.82 -12.86
CA ASP A 798 -20.29 21.40 -13.04
C ASP A 798 -20.94 20.82 -14.32
N GLY A 799 -20.33 21.04 -15.47
CA GLY A 799 -20.80 20.52 -16.75
C GLY A 799 -21.91 21.30 -17.43
N GLY A 800 -22.32 22.43 -16.87
CA GLY A 800 -23.22 23.39 -17.49
C GLY A 800 -24.61 22.83 -17.86
N GLN A 801 -25.18 23.32 -18.96
CA GLN A 801 -26.50 22.89 -19.44
C GLN A 801 -26.61 21.41 -19.87
N GLY A 802 -25.52 20.67 -19.89
CA GLY A 802 -25.47 19.26 -20.27
C GLY A 802 -25.69 18.27 -19.14
N THR A 803 -25.82 18.71 -17.90
CA THR A 803 -26.03 17.89 -16.70
C THR A 803 -27.25 18.32 -15.92
N THR A 804 -28.01 17.37 -15.37
CA THR A 804 -29.10 17.60 -14.42
C THR A 804 -28.77 16.98 -13.08
N VAL A 805 -28.82 17.80 -12.05
CA VAL A 805 -28.65 17.33 -10.64
C VAL A 805 -30.04 17.10 -10.07
N ILE A 806 -30.23 15.97 -9.39
CA ILE A 806 -31.49 15.53 -8.79
C ILE A 806 -31.27 15.33 -7.30
N GLU A 807 -32.08 15.94 -6.47
CA GLU A 807 -32.09 15.76 -5.02
C GLU A 807 -33.35 15.03 -4.59
N PHE A 808 -33.23 13.99 -3.79
CA PHE A 808 -34.31 13.19 -3.28
C PHE A 808 -34.88 13.78 -1.97
N LYS A 809 -36.12 13.42 -1.64
CA LYS A 809 -36.78 13.85 -0.40
C LYS A 809 -36.25 13.11 0.81
#